data_6989dcae97e19c748a312450a6408d3d
#
_entry.id   6989dcae97e19c748a312450a6408d3d
#
_cell.length_a   1.000
_cell.length_b   1.000
_cell.length_c   1.000
_cell.angle_alpha   90.00
_cell.angle_beta   90.00
_cell.angle_gamma   90.00
#
_symmetry.space_group_name_H-M   'P 1'
#
loop_
_entity.id
_entity.type
_entity.pdbx_description
1 polymer ?
#
loop_
_entity_poly.entity_id
_entity_poly.type
_entity_poly.pdbx_seq_one_letter_code
_entity_poly.pdbx_strand_id
1 'polypeptide(L)'
;MLFRSDILKDASATAIYGSRGANGVILVTTKKGKEGKVTLNYSGTVTFETLHDVTEMMSAAEWLDYARLAKYNAGSYASATPTYEADKAAFGSVTASWKNIEKAWVNGVYDPSLVGSYDWASHGKQTGITHEHTLSASGGSDKFQGYASFGYLDQKGTQPGQAYERYTLKTSFDVTPVNWFKMGSSINASYSTQDYGYSFSKSVTGSGDFYSALRSMIPWTVPYDENGEYVRYPSGDVNIINPIRELDYNTNQRRTFRASASLYSQIDFGKIWKPLEGLSYRLQFGPEFQFYTLGVANAADGINGDGNNGAQYKNEQKRAWTLDNLIYYNKALGQHNLGMTLMQSASAYHYEMGDMRATNVASSDELWYNIGSAGTLNSFGTGLTETQMASYMIRLNYSYKDKYLLTASMRWDGASQLAEGHKWASFPSAAIAWRMDQEDFLKDISWLNQLKLRIGMGVTGNAAIKAYATKGAITGLYYNWGQNESSLGYVPSDPSQKEPAKMANPTLGWERTTQYNVGVDYGFFNNRLTGSIDAYKTKTDDLLLEMSIPSLTGYVSTYANVGKTSGYGIDLQVNAIPIQTKDFSWSTTLTWSMDRNRIDELSNGRTEDVNNKWFVGEEIGVYYDWVYDGIWKTEEAEEAAKYGRKPGQIKVKDLNNDDTIDANDDKKIVGHTRPRWTGGWSNTFSYKNFELSFFILSRWGFTVPQGAVTLDGRYMQRKIDYWVAGTNENAKYYSPGSNGEGADAFNSAMNYQDGSYIKVRNISLGYNFTPQQLKNLGINNLKLYVQAMNPFNIYKACDFLDTDLVNYDNNTKTFGSPTTLKSFVIGVNIGF
;
A
#
# COMPACT_ATOMS: atom_id res chain seq x y z
N MET A 1 6.56 -16.40 -13.91
CA MET A 1 7.67 -16.76 -13.02
C MET A 1 7.23 -17.38 -11.69
N LEU A 2 6.10 -16.98 -11.12
CA LEU A 2 5.52 -17.60 -9.93
C LEU A 2 5.04 -19.02 -10.25
N PHE A 3 5.38 -19.99 -9.40
CA PHE A 3 4.87 -21.35 -9.48
C PHE A 3 3.84 -21.60 -8.37
N ARG A 4 4.14 -21.15 -7.16
CA ARG A 4 3.29 -21.31 -5.97
C ARG A 4 3.61 -20.22 -4.97
N SER A 5 2.58 -19.75 -4.26
CA SER A 5 2.72 -18.90 -3.07
C SER A 5 2.00 -19.58 -1.90
N ASP A 6 2.67 -19.64 -0.76
CA ASP A 6 2.11 -20.13 0.50
C ASP A 6 2.15 -18.98 1.50
N ILE A 7 1.06 -18.78 2.23
CA ILE A 7 0.97 -17.74 3.26
C ILE A 7 0.92 -18.44 4.61
N LEU A 8 1.98 -18.26 5.39
CA LEU A 8 2.10 -18.78 6.74
C LEU A 8 1.62 -17.73 7.72
N LYS A 9 0.52 -18.00 8.42
CA LYS A 9 -0.14 -17.04 9.32
C LYS A 9 0.05 -17.37 10.80
N ASP A 10 0.23 -18.66 11.13
CA ASP A 10 0.37 -19.08 12.52
C ASP A 10 1.82 -19.10 13.00
N ALA A 11 2.03 -18.82 14.29
CA ALA A 11 3.35 -18.73 14.88
C ALA A 11 4.17 -20.05 14.80
N SER A 12 3.53 -21.22 14.76
CA SER A 12 4.25 -22.49 14.63
C SER A 12 4.78 -22.70 13.22
N ALA A 13 4.04 -22.25 12.19
CA ALA A 13 4.49 -22.29 10.80
C ALA A 13 5.57 -21.24 10.52
N THR A 14 5.46 -20.05 11.12
CA THR A 14 6.42 -18.94 10.95
C THR A 14 7.67 -19.07 11.81
N ALA A 15 7.68 -19.96 12.80
CA ALA A 15 8.80 -20.15 13.73
C ALA A 15 10.16 -20.37 13.05
N ILE A 16 10.19 -21.00 11.88
CA ILE A 16 11.43 -21.18 11.10
C ILE A 16 12.04 -19.83 10.69
N TYR A 17 11.19 -18.83 10.44
CA TYR A 17 11.60 -17.49 10.01
C TYR A 17 11.85 -16.55 11.21
N GLY A 18 11.53 -16.99 12.44
CA GLY A 18 11.77 -16.27 13.69
C GLY A 18 11.12 -14.92 13.74
N SER A 19 11.86 -13.93 14.23
CA SER A 19 11.41 -12.53 14.34
C SER A 19 11.01 -11.90 13.02
N ARG A 20 11.52 -12.39 11.89
CA ARG A 20 11.08 -11.93 10.55
C ARG A 20 9.68 -12.42 10.18
N GLY A 21 9.18 -13.45 10.87
CA GLY A 21 7.86 -14.02 10.65
C GLY A 21 6.76 -13.50 11.56
N ALA A 22 7.03 -12.51 12.41
CA ALA A 22 6.06 -11.99 13.39
C ALA A 22 4.75 -11.50 12.76
N ASN A 23 4.83 -10.89 11.58
CA ASN A 23 3.68 -10.39 10.82
C ASN A 23 3.20 -11.39 9.72
N GLY A 24 3.61 -12.66 9.81
CA GLY A 24 3.34 -13.68 8.80
C GLY A 24 4.47 -13.80 7.76
N VAL A 25 4.44 -14.88 6.98
CA VAL A 25 5.43 -15.16 5.94
C VAL A 25 4.73 -15.50 4.63
N ILE A 26 5.13 -14.86 3.55
CA ILE A 26 4.72 -15.21 2.19
C ILE A 26 5.88 -15.98 1.55
N LEU A 27 5.70 -17.28 1.37
CA LEU A 27 6.68 -18.14 0.73
C LEU A 27 6.39 -18.21 -0.77
N VAL A 28 7.28 -17.65 -1.57
CA VAL A 28 7.17 -17.65 -3.04
C VAL A 28 8.08 -18.71 -3.61
N THR A 29 7.50 -19.75 -4.19
CA THR A 29 8.23 -20.76 -4.95
C THR A 29 8.19 -20.40 -6.43
N THR A 30 9.36 -20.27 -7.03
CA THR A 30 9.48 -19.94 -8.45
C THR A 30 9.62 -21.21 -9.30
N LYS A 31 9.35 -21.10 -10.61
CA LYS A 31 9.56 -22.19 -11.57
C LYS A 31 11.03 -22.63 -11.54
N LYS A 32 11.25 -23.95 -11.57
CA LYS A 32 12.54 -24.63 -11.64
C LYS A 32 12.63 -25.49 -12.88
N GLY A 33 13.83 -25.94 -13.22
CA GLY A 33 14.05 -26.98 -14.21
C GLY A 33 13.35 -28.28 -13.83
N LYS A 34 12.95 -29.03 -14.83
CA LYS A 34 12.38 -30.38 -14.69
C LYS A 34 13.19 -31.34 -15.55
N GLU A 35 13.24 -32.60 -15.12
CA GLU A 35 13.76 -33.68 -15.94
C GLU A 35 12.91 -33.83 -17.20
N GLY A 36 13.57 -34.01 -18.34
CA GLY A 36 12.96 -34.20 -19.64
C GLY A 36 13.57 -33.31 -20.72
N LYS A 37 12.97 -33.37 -21.90
CA LYS A 37 13.37 -32.55 -23.05
C LYS A 37 13.25 -31.05 -22.72
N VAL A 38 14.09 -30.26 -23.35
CA VAL A 38 14.00 -28.80 -23.24
C VAL A 38 12.68 -28.32 -23.83
N THR A 39 11.93 -27.58 -23.02
CA THR A 39 10.66 -26.93 -23.43
C THR A 39 10.88 -25.43 -23.45
N LEU A 40 10.45 -24.79 -24.51
CA LEU A 40 10.46 -23.35 -24.69
C LEU A 40 9.04 -22.82 -24.53
N ASN A 41 8.86 -21.76 -23.73
CA ASN A 41 7.56 -21.14 -23.55
C ASN A 41 7.68 -19.63 -23.73
N TYR A 42 6.72 -19.08 -24.44
CA TYR A 42 6.51 -17.66 -24.60
C TYR A 42 5.19 -17.24 -23.99
N SER A 43 5.18 -16.14 -23.25
CA SER A 43 3.98 -15.47 -22.74
C SER A 43 4.04 -13.99 -23.11
N GLY A 44 3.01 -13.51 -23.80
CA GLY A 44 2.88 -12.10 -24.17
C GLY A 44 1.54 -11.55 -23.74
N THR A 45 1.52 -10.30 -23.26
CA THR A 45 0.29 -9.56 -22.93
C THR A 45 0.36 -8.15 -23.46
N VAL A 46 -0.78 -7.63 -23.90
CA VAL A 46 -0.99 -6.21 -24.13
C VAL A 46 -2.15 -5.77 -23.25
N THR A 47 -1.93 -4.74 -22.44
CA THR A 47 -2.91 -4.17 -21.52
C THR A 47 -3.21 -2.74 -21.92
N PHE A 48 -4.49 -2.43 -22.06
CA PHE A 48 -5.00 -1.06 -22.23
C PHE A 48 -5.59 -0.61 -20.91
N GLU A 49 -5.14 0.54 -20.42
CA GLU A 49 -5.51 1.07 -19.11
C GLU A 49 -6.15 2.45 -19.28
N THR A 50 -7.26 2.66 -18.59
CA THR A 50 -7.96 3.96 -18.59
C THR A 50 -8.20 4.43 -17.17
N LEU A 51 -7.98 5.72 -16.95
CA LEU A 51 -8.26 6.40 -15.69
C LEU A 51 -9.70 6.92 -15.72
N HIS A 52 -10.50 6.49 -14.75
CA HIS A 52 -11.88 6.93 -14.59
C HIS A 52 -12.06 7.74 -13.31
N ASP A 53 -12.73 8.88 -13.40
CA ASP A 53 -13.14 9.64 -12.24
C ASP A 53 -14.28 8.91 -11.51
N VAL A 54 -14.13 8.79 -10.20
CA VAL A 54 -15.19 8.25 -9.32
C VAL A 54 -16.20 9.32 -8.98
N THR A 55 -15.77 10.59 -8.99
CA THR A 55 -16.53 11.74 -8.57
C THR A 55 -16.74 12.69 -9.73
N GLU A 56 -17.96 13.14 -9.92
CA GLU A 56 -18.31 14.25 -10.82
C GLU A 56 -17.89 15.58 -10.18
N MET A 57 -17.28 16.45 -10.97
CA MET A 57 -16.95 17.83 -10.58
C MET A 57 -18.07 18.77 -11.01
N MET A 58 -18.17 19.92 -10.35
CA MET A 58 -19.11 20.97 -10.75
C MET A 58 -18.84 21.42 -12.18
N SER A 59 -19.89 21.66 -12.95
CA SER A 59 -19.80 22.38 -14.23
C SER A 59 -19.39 23.84 -14.01
N ALA A 60 -19.06 24.55 -15.07
CA ALA A 60 -18.70 25.98 -14.98
C ALA A 60 -19.82 26.83 -14.37
N ALA A 61 -21.08 26.59 -14.76
CA ALA A 61 -22.25 27.27 -14.20
C ALA A 61 -22.48 26.91 -12.72
N GLU A 62 -22.47 25.63 -12.38
CA GLU A 62 -22.61 25.17 -10.98
C GLU A 62 -21.52 25.76 -10.08
N TRP A 63 -20.27 25.81 -10.57
CA TRP A 63 -19.19 26.43 -9.84
C TRP A 63 -19.39 27.95 -9.65
N LEU A 64 -19.89 28.65 -10.64
CA LEU A 64 -20.19 30.09 -10.51
C LEU A 64 -21.24 30.34 -9.45
N ASP A 65 -22.32 29.55 -9.42
CA ASP A 65 -23.40 29.69 -8.43
C ASP A 65 -22.87 29.39 -7.02
N TYR A 66 -22.05 28.35 -6.89
CA TYR A 66 -21.32 28.01 -5.66
C TYR A 66 -20.40 29.16 -5.20
N ALA A 67 -19.59 29.72 -6.09
CA ALA A 67 -18.63 30.76 -5.77
C ALA A 67 -19.31 32.12 -5.46
N ARG A 68 -20.40 32.44 -6.14
CA ARG A 68 -21.24 33.64 -5.86
C ARG A 68 -21.81 33.57 -4.46
N LEU A 69 -22.43 32.43 -4.10
CA LEU A 69 -22.98 32.19 -2.77
C LEU A 69 -21.90 32.28 -1.68
N ALA A 70 -20.74 31.65 -1.92
CA ALA A 70 -19.63 31.70 -0.97
C ALA A 70 -19.13 33.13 -0.74
N LYS A 71 -18.94 33.90 -1.83
CA LYS A 71 -18.50 35.29 -1.75
C LYS A 71 -19.57 36.22 -1.15
N TYR A 72 -20.86 35.96 -1.40
CA TYR A 72 -21.95 36.69 -0.79
C TYR A 72 -22.00 36.47 0.72
N ASN A 73 -21.94 35.21 1.16
CA ASN A 73 -21.93 34.88 2.57
C ASN A 73 -20.68 35.42 3.30
N ALA A 74 -19.56 35.52 2.61
CA ALA A 74 -18.33 36.13 3.11
C ALA A 74 -18.31 37.66 3.06
N GLY A 75 -19.36 38.29 2.49
CA GLY A 75 -19.47 39.75 2.37
C GLY A 75 -18.63 40.38 1.23
N SER A 76 -18.09 39.56 0.33
CA SER A 76 -17.23 40.02 -0.79
C SER A 76 -17.94 40.01 -2.15
N TYR A 77 -19.22 39.67 -2.21
CA TYR A 77 -20.06 39.75 -3.38
C TYR A 77 -21.26 40.69 -3.12
N ALA A 78 -21.48 41.67 -3.99
CA ALA A 78 -22.32 42.82 -3.69
C ALA A 78 -23.84 42.53 -3.72
N SER A 79 -24.30 41.43 -4.28
CA SER A 79 -25.72 41.15 -4.49
C SER A 79 -26.06 39.66 -4.25
N ALA A 80 -27.20 39.41 -3.59
CA ALA A 80 -27.74 38.05 -3.46
C ALA A 80 -28.19 37.48 -4.82
N THR A 81 -28.61 38.34 -5.74
CA THR A 81 -28.95 38.00 -7.13
C THR A 81 -27.77 38.38 -8.03
N PRO A 82 -27.32 37.52 -8.95
CA PRO A 82 -26.19 37.81 -9.83
C PRO A 82 -26.45 39.06 -10.67
N THR A 83 -25.46 39.94 -10.81
CA THR A 83 -25.44 41.08 -11.70
C THR A 83 -24.16 41.10 -12.52
N TYR A 84 -24.18 41.62 -13.74
CA TYR A 84 -23.02 41.72 -14.61
C TYR A 84 -21.84 42.41 -13.91
N GLU A 85 -22.11 43.53 -13.22
CA GLU A 85 -21.09 44.33 -12.56
C GLU A 85 -20.47 43.60 -11.35
N ALA A 86 -21.29 42.85 -10.58
CA ALA A 86 -20.82 42.08 -9.46
C ALA A 86 -19.95 40.88 -9.94
N ASP A 87 -20.37 40.20 -10.99
CA ASP A 87 -19.57 39.11 -11.59
C ASP A 87 -18.26 39.63 -12.17
N LYS A 88 -18.30 40.75 -12.88
CA LYS A 88 -17.09 41.36 -13.45
C LYS A 88 -16.12 41.80 -12.38
N ALA A 89 -16.61 42.34 -11.27
CA ALA A 89 -15.77 42.71 -10.13
C ALA A 89 -15.15 41.46 -9.45
N ALA A 90 -15.94 40.38 -9.32
CA ALA A 90 -15.51 39.17 -8.60
C ALA A 90 -14.64 38.22 -9.45
N PHE A 91 -14.85 38.14 -10.77
CA PHE A 91 -14.25 37.14 -11.67
C PHE A 91 -13.57 37.74 -12.91
N GLY A 92 -13.64 39.04 -13.12
CA GLY A 92 -13.18 39.69 -14.33
C GLY A 92 -11.68 40.06 -14.37
N SER A 93 -10.88 39.63 -13.39
CA SER A 93 -9.47 40.02 -13.30
C SER A 93 -8.62 39.53 -14.49
N VAL A 94 -8.99 38.41 -15.13
CA VAL A 94 -8.32 37.83 -16.29
C VAL A 94 -9.24 37.87 -17.49
N THR A 95 -8.98 38.78 -18.43
CA THR A 95 -9.84 39.04 -19.59
C THR A 95 -10.11 37.79 -20.42
N ALA A 96 -9.11 36.97 -20.68
CA ALA A 96 -9.26 35.76 -21.48
C ALA A 96 -10.26 34.76 -20.85
N SER A 97 -10.20 34.57 -19.55
CA SER A 97 -11.13 33.69 -18.82
C SER A 97 -12.50 34.34 -18.61
N TRP A 98 -12.52 35.64 -18.36
CA TRP A 98 -13.77 36.40 -18.18
C TRP A 98 -14.76 36.21 -19.33
N LYS A 99 -14.30 36.18 -20.58
CA LYS A 99 -15.14 35.96 -21.77
C LYS A 99 -16.03 34.73 -21.67
N ASN A 100 -15.63 33.70 -20.92
CA ASN A 100 -16.45 32.51 -20.70
C ASN A 100 -17.66 32.78 -19.79
N ILE A 101 -17.54 33.73 -18.87
CA ILE A 101 -18.67 34.17 -18.02
C ILE A 101 -19.46 35.23 -18.75
N GLU A 102 -18.80 36.16 -19.43
CA GLU A 102 -19.43 37.27 -20.16
C GLU A 102 -20.45 36.81 -21.19
N LYS A 103 -20.19 35.71 -21.90
CA LYS A 103 -21.14 35.07 -22.86
C LYS A 103 -22.51 34.76 -22.24
N ALA A 104 -22.55 34.46 -20.95
CA ALA A 104 -23.77 34.12 -20.23
C ALA A 104 -24.63 35.35 -19.91
N TRP A 105 -24.11 36.55 -20.10
CA TRP A 105 -24.87 37.80 -19.91
C TRP A 105 -25.44 38.31 -21.23
N VAL A 106 -26.70 37.95 -21.51
CA VAL A 106 -27.40 38.36 -22.74
C VAL A 106 -28.41 39.42 -22.39
N ASN A 107 -28.24 40.65 -22.95
CA ASN A 107 -29.12 41.82 -22.70
C ASN A 107 -29.29 42.09 -21.18
N GLY A 108 -28.27 41.90 -20.39
CA GLY A 108 -28.31 42.11 -18.94
C GLY A 108 -28.98 40.98 -18.12
N VAL A 109 -29.37 39.89 -18.77
CA VAL A 109 -29.94 38.69 -18.12
C VAL A 109 -28.91 37.56 -18.14
N TYR A 110 -28.71 36.92 -17.00
CA TYR A 110 -27.79 35.79 -16.88
C TYR A 110 -28.43 34.48 -17.33
N ASP A 111 -27.81 33.81 -18.28
CA ASP A 111 -28.17 32.48 -18.76
C ASP A 111 -27.04 31.47 -18.44
N PRO A 112 -27.20 30.60 -17.42
CA PRO A 112 -26.17 29.65 -17.02
C PRO A 112 -25.78 28.66 -18.12
N SER A 113 -26.65 28.37 -19.09
CA SER A 113 -26.39 27.46 -20.19
C SER A 113 -25.33 27.96 -21.17
N LEU A 114 -25.07 29.26 -21.19
CA LEU A 114 -24.09 29.91 -22.05
C LEU A 114 -22.72 30.12 -21.43
N VAL A 115 -22.51 29.70 -20.16
CA VAL A 115 -21.20 29.78 -19.50
C VAL A 115 -20.21 28.90 -20.25
N GLY A 116 -19.12 29.48 -20.72
CA GLY A 116 -18.06 28.72 -21.39
C GLY A 116 -17.31 27.81 -20.42
N SER A 117 -16.89 26.65 -20.89
CA SER A 117 -16.15 25.67 -20.10
C SER A 117 -14.91 25.18 -20.83
N TYR A 118 -13.85 24.89 -20.10
CA TYR A 118 -12.63 24.29 -20.61
C TYR A 118 -12.37 22.96 -19.88
N ASP A 119 -12.11 21.90 -20.62
CA ASP A 119 -11.82 20.57 -20.07
C ASP A 119 -10.33 20.41 -19.71
N TRP A 120 -9.96 20.97 -18.56
CA TRP A 120 -8.61 20.86 -18.03
C TRP A 120 -8.19 19.41 -17.80
N ALA A 121 -9.08 18.57 -17.29
CA ALA A 121 -8.78 17.19 -16.90
C ALA A 121 -8.39 16.31 -18.09
N SER A 122 -8.85 16.62 -19.30
CA SER A 122 -8.51 15.89 -20.53
C SER A 122 -7.00 15.89 -20.83
N HIS A 123 -6.30 16.95 -20.44
CA HIS A 123 -4.84 17.08 -20.64
C HIS A 123 -4.02 16.20 -19.69
N GLY A 124 -4.61 15.74 -18.59
CA GLY A 124 -3.93 14.95 -17.58
C GLY A 124 -4.17 13.45 -17.69
N LYS A 125 -4.91 12.99 -18.70
CA LYS A 125 -5.20 11.55 -18.87
C LYS A 125 -5.04 11.07 -20.30
N GLN A 126 -4.60 9.85 -20.44
CA GLN A 126 -4.47 9.16 -21.73
C GLN A 126 -4.75 7.69 -21.54
N THR A 127 -4.93 6.94 -22.65
CA THR A 127 -4.93 5.49 -22.58
C THR A 127 -3.50 5.00 -22.32
N GLY A 128 -3.30 4.40 -21.17
CA GLY A 128 -2.06 3.69 -20.85
C GLY A 128 -1.98 2.38 -21.66
N ILE A 129 -0.80 2.06 -22.14
CA ILE A 129 -0.55 0.81 -22.87
C ILE A 129 0.65 0.14 -22.22
N THR A 130 0.44 -1.09 -21.74
CA THR A 130 1.51 -1.92 -21.21
C THR A 130 1.64 -3.16 -22.06
N HIS A 131 2.85 -3.48 -22.52
CA HIS A 131 3.11 -4.79 -23.08
C HIS A 131 4.21 -5.50 -22.30
N GLU A 132 3.97 -6.78 -22.03
CA GLU A 132 4.91 -7.64 -21.31
C GLU A 132 5.15 -8.91 -22.10
N HIS A 133 6.43 -9.27 -22.25
CA HIS A 133 6.88 -10.44 -22.97
C HIS A 133 7.79 -11.27 -22.07
N THR A 134 7.56 -12.54 -21.96
CA THR A 134 8.42 -13.47 -21.21
C THR A 134 8.73 -14.68 -22.08
N LEU A 135 10.00 -14.92 -22.30
CA LEU A 135 10.52 -16.14 -22.91
C LEU A 135 11.16 -17.00 -21.82
N SER A 136 10.85 -18.28 -21.76
CA SER A 136 11.45 -19.19 -20.79
C SER A 136 11.79 -20.54 -21.38
N ALA A 137 12.89 -21.13 -20.91
CA ALA A 137 13.32 -22.48 -21.25
C ALA A 137 13.49 -23.31 -19.98
N SER A 138 13.08 -24.57 -20.03
CA SER A 138 13.27 -25.51 -18.93
C SER A 138 13.54 -26.91 -19.45
N GLY A 139 14.44 -27.62 -18.82
CA GLY A 139 14.76 -29.01 -19.18
C GLY A 139 15.88 -29.55 -18.31
N GLY A 140 16.28 -30.80 -18.55
CA GLY A 140 17.37 -31.42 -17.83
C GLY A 140 17.33 -32.92 -17.78
N SER A 141 18.28 -33.48 -17.03
CA SER A 141 18.41 -34.90 -16.73
C SER A 141 18.25 -35.12 -15.21
N ASP A 142 18.42 -36.37 -14.80
CA ASP A 142 18.51 -36.77 -13.39
C ASP A 142 19.65 -36.07 -12.61
N LYS A 143 20.72 -35.69 -13.33
CA LYS A 143 21.92 -35.04 -12.74
C LYS A 143 21.93 -33.53 -12.88
N PHE A 144 21.24 -32.98 -13.83
CA PHE A 144 21.21 -31.53 -14.10
C PHE A 144 19.81 -31.10 -14.50
N GLN A 145 19.27 -30.11 -13.81
CA GLN A 145 17.99 -29.48 -14.17
C GLN A 145 18.20 -27.96 -14.25
N GLY A 146 17.74 -27.38 -15.35
CA GLY A 146 17.92 -25.94 -15.64
C GLY A 146 16.62 -25.27 -16.01
N TYR A 147 16.48 -24.03 -15.53
CA TYR A 147 15.43 -23.10 -15.95
C TYR A 147 16.06 -21.74 -16.21
N ALA A 148 15.68 -21.11 -17.30
CA ALA A 148 16.04 -19.73 -17.60
C ALA A 148 14.81 -18.98 -18.13
N SER A 149 14.66 -17.71 -17.78
CA SER A 149 13.67 -16.85 -18.40
C SER A 149 14.18 -15.42 -18.53
N PHE A 150 13.81 -14.80 -19.63
CA PHE A 150 13.99 -13.39 -19.91
C PHE A 150 12.62 -12.73 -20.03
N GLY A 151 12.43 -11.59 -19.36
CA GLY A 151 11.21 -10.80 -19.44
C GLY A 151 11.51 -9.37 -19.81
N TYR A 152 10.65 -8.80 -20.62
CA TYR A 152 10.63 -7.39 -21.01
C TYR A 152 9.24 -6.83 -20.75
N LEU A 153 9.17 -5.69 -20.12
CA LEU A 153 7.95 -4.93 -19.88
C LEU A 153 8.20 -3.48 -20.27
N ASP A 154 7.27 -2.92 -21.03
CA ASP A 154 7.21 -1.50 -21.37
C ASP A 154 5.77 -1.01 -21.10
N GLN A 155 5.67 0.05 -20.33
CA GLN A 155 4.42 0.66 -19.89
C GLN A 155 4.43 2.15 -20.14
N LYS A 156 3.49 2.60 -20.95
CA LYS A 156 3.05 3.99 -21.01
C LYS A 156 1.92 4.19 -20.00
N GLY A 157 2.11 5.12 -19.05
CA GLY A 157 1.15 5.36 -17.99
C GLY A 157 -0.17 5.99 -18.47
N THR A 158 -1.16 6.03 -17.60
CA THR A 158 -2.46 6.66 -17.85
C THR A 158 -2.45 8.18 -17.71
N GLN A 159 -1.36 8.73 -17.17
CA GLN A 159 -1.09 10.16 -17.17
C GLN A 159 0.09 10.44 -18.09
N PRO A 160 0.05 11.57 -18.85
CA PRO A 160 1.19 11.96 -19.66
C PRO A 160 2.48 12.11 -18.85
N GLY A 161 3.63 11.83 -19.47
CA GLY A 161 4.93 11.90 -18.80
C GLY A 161 5.26 10.70 -17.90
N GLN A 162 4.32 9.77 -17.68
CA GLN A 162 4.60 8.56 -16.92
C GLN A 162 4.95 7.39 -17.83
N ALA A 163 6.10 6.76 -17.59
CA ALA A 163 6.55 5.55 -18.28
C ALA A 163 7.32 4.63 -17.34
N TYR A 164 7.31 3.34 -17.63
CA TYR A 164 8.07 2.33 -16.89
C TYR A 164 8.56 1.23 -17.82
N GLU A 165 9.86 1.04 -17.85
CA GLU A 165 10.50 -0.03 -18.61
C GLU A 165 11.23 -0.98 -17.66
N ARG A 166 11.16 -2.29 -17.92
CA ARG A 166 11.83 -3.28 -17.08
C ARG A 166 12.33 -4.49 -17.89
N TYR A 167 13.57 -4.83 -17.67
CA TYR A 167 14.20 -6.07 -18.09
C TYR A 167 14.34 -6.99 -16.88
N THR A 168 14.04 -8.28 -17.03
CA THR A 168 14.20 -9.28 -15.98
C THR A 168 14.90 -10.51 -16.51
N LEU A 169 15.88 -11.01 -15.75
CA LEU A 169 16.54 -12.27 -16.00
C LEU A 169 16.37 -13.16 -14.79
N LYS A 170 15.97 -14.39 -15.03
CA LYS A 170 15.98 -15.44 -14.01
C LYS A 170 16.64 -16.68 -14.54
N THR A 171 17.53 -17.25 -13.70
CA THR A 171 18.13 -18.56 -13.94
C THR A 171 18.00 -19.42 -12.69
N SER A 172 17.84 -20.72 -12.86
CA SER A 172 17.85 -21.67 -11.76
C SER A 172 18.47 -22.97 -12.24
N PHE A 173 19.42 -23.48 -11.47
CA PHE A 173 20.10 -24.75 -11.72
C PHE A 173 20.07 -25.61 -10.48
N ASP A 174 19.75 -26.88 -10.64
CA ASP A 174 19.90 -27.91 -9.63
C ASP A 174 20.80 -29.02 -10.21
N VAL A 175 21.91 -29.32 -9.55
CA VAL A 175 22.94 -30.25 -10.03
C VAL A 175 23.20 -31.32 -8.96
N THR A 176 23.24 -32.58 -9.38
CA THR A 176 23.52 -33.75 -8.53
C THR A 176 24.70 -34.49 -9.13
N PRO A 177 25.96 -33.99 -8.91
CA PRO A 177 27.17 -34.62 -9.52
C PRO A 177 27.35 -36.06 -9.09
N VAL A 178 27.06 -36.33 -7.82
CA VAL A 178 27.07 -37.66 -7.20
C VAL A 178 25.83 -37.82 -6.32
N ASN A 179 25.39 -39.01 -6.07
CA ASN A 179 24.17 -39.32 -5.36
C ASN A 179 24.06 -38.76 -3.92
N TRP A 180 25.19 -38.48 -3.28
CA TRP A 180 25.26 -37.93 -1.92
C TRP A 180 25.46 -36.40 -1.87
N PHE A 181 25.71 -35.75 -3.01
CA PHE A 181 25.97 -34.29 -3.07
C PHE A 181 25.06 -33.60 -4.08
N LYS A 182 24.39 -32.59 -3.63
CA LYS A 182 23.55 -31.68 -4.45
C LYS A 182 23.97 -30.25 -4.28
N MET A 183 23.90 -29.49 -5.35
CA MET A 183 24.06 -28.05 -5.30
C MET A 183 23.06 -27.37 -6.24
N GLY A 184 22.71 -26.15 -5.94
CA GLY A 184 21.80 -25.41 -6.81
C GLY A 184 21.90 -23.91 -6.60
N SER A 185 21.37 -23.22 -7.59
CA SER A 185 21.29 -21.77 -7.59
C SER A 185 19.96 -21.30 -8.16
N SER A 186 19.48 -20.18 -7.67
CA SER A 186 18.40 -19.42 -8.29
C SER A 186 18.81 -17.96 -8.24
N ILE A 187 18.98 -17.34 -9.41
CA ILE A 187 19.43 -15.96 -9.56
C ILE A 187 18.29 -15.19 -10.23
N ASN A 188 17.94 -14.05 -9.68
CA ASN A 188 17.00 -13.10 -10.26
C ASN A 188 17.70 -11.77 -10.39
N ALA A 189 17.65 -11.17 -11.56
CA ALA A 189 18.18 -9.83 -11.82
C ALA A 189 17.11 -9.01 -12.55
N SER A 190 17.03 -7.74 -12.25
CA SER A 190 16.16 -6.80 -12.96
C SER A 190 16.82 -5.44 -13.07
N TYR A 191 16.58 -4.80 -14.20
CA TYR A 191 16.89 -3.39 -14.41
C TYR A 191 15.61 -2.69 -14.84
N SER A 192 15.33 -1.55 -14.23
CA SER A 192 14.16 -0.75 -14.60
C SER A 192 14.47 0.73 -14.64
N THR A 193 13.82 1.41 -15.58
CA THR A 193 13.75 2.87 -15.67
C THR A 193 12.30 3.29 -15.50
N GLN A 194 12.07 4.30 -14.69
CA GLN A 194 10.75 4.87 -14.46
C GLN A 194 10.82 6.38 -14.65
N ASP A 195 10.04 6.88 -15.58
CA ASP A 195 9.70 8.29 -15.66
C ASP A 195 8.45 8.50 -14.82
N TYR A 196 8.60 9.25 -13.73
CA TYR A 196 7.55 9.34 -12.70
C TYR A 196 6.45 10.32 -13.07
N GLY A 197 6.67 11.12 -14.12
CA GLY A 197 5.79 12.23 -14.46
C GLY A 197 6.03 13.41 -13.50
N TYR A 198 5.04 14.27 -13.41
CA TYR A 198 5.13 15.49 -12.64
C TYR A 198 4.53 15.36 -11.25
N SER A 199 5.22 15.88 -10.24
CA SER A 199 4.71 16.01 -8.88
C SER A 199 5.10 17.38 -8.33
N PHE A 200 4.14 18.09 -7.76
CA PHE A 200 4.35 19.41 -7.20
C PHE A 200 5.14 19.38 -5.91
N SER A 201 6.15 20.24 -5.79
CA SER A 201 6.82 20.56 -4.53
C SER A 201 6.07 21.63 -3.72
N LYS A 202 5.23 22.42 -4.39
CA LYS A 202 4.37 23.44 -3.80
C LYS A 202 2.92 22.98 -3.88
N SER A 203 2.12 23.36 -2.90
CA SER A 203 0.67 23.13 -2.93
C SER A 203 0.04 24.11 -3.90
N VAL A 204 -0.23 23.64 -5.10
CA VAL A 204 -0.99 24.36 -6.13
C VAL A 204 -2.33 23.68 -6.25
N THR A 205 -3.41 24.40 -6.09
CA THR A 205 -4.78 23.84 -6.07
C THR A 205 -5.00 22.70 -5.07
N GLY A 206 -4.13 22.57 -4.06
CA GLY A 206 -4.24 21.53 -3.03
C GLY A 206 -3.81 20.13 -3.45
N SER A 207 -3.18 19.96 -4.61
CA SER A 207 -2.82 18.64 -5.15
C SER A 207 -1.32 18.46 -5.36
N GLY A 208 -0.84 17.24 -5.16
CA GLY A 208 0.57 16.85 -5.36
C GLY A 208 0.84 16.12 -6.68
N ASP A 209 -0.15 15.79 -7.49
CA ASP A 209 0.03 15.13 -8.79
C ASP A 209 -0.60 15.91 -9.95
N PHE A 210 -0.09 15.66 -11.16
CA PHE A 210 -0.46 16.43 -12.35
C PHE A 210 -1.95 16.33 -12.72
N TYR A 211 -2.50 15.12 -12.71
CA TYR A 211 -3.90 14.92 -13.04
C TYR A 211 -4.83 15.55 -12.01
N SER A 212 -4.55 15.36 -10.73
CA SER A 212 -5.35 15.99 -9.67
C SER A 212 -5.30 17.51 -9.71
N ALA A 213 -4.16 18.09 -10.08
CA ALA A 213 -4.04 19.54 -10.26
C ALA A 213 -4.92 20.04 -11.43
N LEU A 214 -4.84 19.39 -12.58
CA LEU A 214 -5.70 19.72 -13.74
C LEU A 214 -7.18 19.56 -13.40
N ARG A 215 -7.56 18.48 -12.72
CA ARG A 215 -8.92 18.21 -12.29
C ARG A 215 -9.46 19.25 -11.30
N SER A 216 -8.55 19.90 -10.56
CA SER A 216 -8.88 20.94 -9.58
C SER A 216 -8.93 22.35 -10.18
N MET A 217 -8.63 22.51 -11.46
CA MET A 217 -8.74 23.80 -12.14
C MET A 217 -10.19 24.24 -12.36
N ILE A 218 -10.43 25.52 -12.24
CA ILE A 218 -11.77 26.10 -12.38
C ILE A 218 -12.21 26.03 -13.85
N PRO A 219 -13.39 25.48 -14.17
CA PRO A 219 -13.72 25.07 -15.53
C PRO A 219 -14.05 26.22 -16.50
N TRP A 220 -14.40 27.42 -16.03
CA TRP A 220 -14.57 28.58 -16.91
C TRP A 220 -13.26 29.29 -17.25
N THR A 221 -12.14 28.91 -16.59
CA THR A 221 -10.83 29.52 -16.88
C THR A 221 -10.19 28.87 -18.10
N VAL A 222 -9.25 29.56 -18.74
CA VAL A 222 -8.56 29.09 -19.94
C VAL A 222 -7.04 29.06 -19.75
N PRO A 223 -6.33 28.07 -20.36
CA PRO A 223 -4.87 27.96 -20.23
C PRO A 223 -4.10 28.96 -21.09
N TYR A 224 -4.71 29.45 -22.18
CA TYR A 224 -4.08 30.36 -23.13
C TYR A 224 -5.07 31.48 -23.47
N ASP A 225 -4.57 32.66 -23.76
CA ASP A 225 -5.36 33.76 -24.26
C ASP A 225 -5.67 33.61 -25.77
N GLU A 226 -6.30 34.63 -26.37
CA GLU A 226 -6.69 34.64 -27.79
C GLU A 226 -5.50 34.71 -28.75
N ASN A 227 -4.32 35.15 -28.27
CA ASN A 227 -3.09 35.21 -29.03
C ASN A 227 -2.30 33.91 -28.90
N GLY A 228 -2.77 32.94 -28.10
CA GLY A 228 -2.11 31.71 -27.77
C GLY A 228 -1.04 31.84 -26.67
N GLU A 229 -1.01 32.96 -25.95
CA GLU A 229 -0.10 33.20 -24.85
C GLU A 229 -0.55 32.46 -23.57
N TYR A 230 0.40 31.91 -22.87
CA TYR A 230 0.14 31.14 -21.66
C TYR A 230 -0.34 32.03 -20.51
N VAL A 231 -1.48 31.65 -19.92
CA VAL A 231 -2.07 32.33 -18.77
C VAL A 231 -1.66 31.65 -17.49
N ARG A 232 -0.68 32.20 -16.77
CA ARG A 232 -0.13 31.57 -15.55
C ARG A 232 -1.15 31.47 -14.41
N TYR A 233 -1.99 32.49 -14.22
CA TYR A 233 -3.02 32.57 -13.17
C TYR A 233 -4.41 32.74 -13.82
N PRO A 234 -5.04 31.66 -14.28
CA PRO A 234 -6.21 31.71 -15.13
C PRO A 234 -7.47 32.35 -14.48
N SER A 235 -7.56 32.27 -13.14
CA SER A 235 -8.62 32.92 -12.34
C SER A 235 -8.21 34.28 -11.76
N GLY A 236 -6.94 34.69 -11.92
CA GLY A 236 -6.34 35.82 -11.22
C GLY A 236 -5.81 35.52 -9.80
N ASP A 237 -6.14 34.35 -9.25
CA ASP A 237 -5.63 33.92 -7.96
C ASP A 237 -4.23 33.30 -8.12
N VAL A 238 -3.26 33.91 -7.43
CA VAL A 238 -1.84 33.48 -7.49
C VAL A 238 -1.56 32.08 -6.89
N ASN A 239 -2.52 31.52 -6.15
CA ASN A 239 -2.43 30.16 -5.63
C ASN A 239 -3.08 29.12 -6.57
N ILE A 240 -3.72 29.56 -7.66
CA ILE A 240 -4.29 28.67 -8.69
C ILE A 240 -3.46 28.85 -9.96
N ILE A 241 -2.37 28.07 -10.03
CA ILE A 241 -1.42 28.16 -11.14
C ILE A 241 -1.80 27.15 -12.23
N ASN A 242 -1.74 27.59 -13.47
CA ASN A 242 -1.98 26.75 -14.64
C ASN A 242 -0.91 25.66 -14.79
N PRO A 243 -1.26 24.36 -14.69
CA PRO A 243 -0.25 23.29 -14.71
C PRO A 243 -0.02 22.71 -16.12
N ILE A 244 -0.67 23.23 -17.17
CA ILE A 244 -0.77 22.53 -18.47
C ILE A 244 0.60 22.29 -19.16
N ARG A 245 1.60 23.13 -18.86
CA ARG A 245 2.96 23.05 -19.44
C ARG A 245 3.99 22.38 -18.53
N GLU A 246 3.59 21.95 -17.35
CA GLU A 246 4.55 21.48 -16.34
C GLU A 246 5.33 20.22 -16.76
N LEU A 247 4.80 19.40 -17.65
CA LEU A 247 5.51 18.26 -18.21
C LEU A 247 6.70 18.65 -19.08
N ASP A 248 6.68 19.86 -19.66
CA ASP A 248 7.79 20.37 -20.46
C ASP A 248 8.94 20.91 -19.59
N TYR A 249 8.66 21.21 -18.33
CA TYR A 249 9.57 21.88 -17.40
C TYR A 249 10.15 20.98 -16.33
N ASN A 250 9.71 19.73 -16.24
CA ASN A 250 10.08 18.86 -15.15
C ASN A 250 10.44 17.47 -15.65
N THR A 251 11.55 16.96 -15.15
CA THR A 251 11.97 15.57 -15.35
C THR A 251 12.18 14.90 -14.01
N ASN A 252 11.59 13.72 -13.82
CA ASN A 252 11.76 12.91 -12.62
C ASN A 252 11.95 11.46 -13.04
N GLN A 253 13.22 11.03 -13.08
CA GLN A 253 13.59 9.70 -13.54
C GLN A 253 14.21 8.88 -12.42
N ARG A 254 13.80 7.63 -12.33
CA ARG A 254 14.32 6.65 -11.40
C ARG A 254 14.88 5.45 -12.15
N ARG A 255 16.07 5.01 -11.76
CA ARG A 255 16.71 3.82 -12.31
C ARG A 255 16.99 2.86 -11.18
N THR A 256 16.63 1.61 -11.34
CA THR A 256 16.83 0.60 -10.31
C THR A 256 17.41 -0.67 -10.93
N PHE A 257 18.57 -1.08 -10.44
CA PHE A 257 19.09 -2.42 -10.66
C PHE A 257 18.92 -3.23 -9.38
N ARG A 258 18.36 -4.43 -9.49
CA ARG A 258 18.26 -5.40 -8.40
C ARG A 258 18.79 -6.74 -8.84
N ALA A 259 19.57 -7.38 -7.98
CA ALA A 259 20.01 -8.75 -8.15
C ALA A 259 19.88 -9.49 -6.82
N SER A 260 19.30 -10.67 -6.85
CA SER A 260 19.21 -11.57 -5.69
C SER A 260 19.53 -12.98 -6.11
N ALA A 261 20.20 -13.74 -5.25
CA ALA A 261 20.47 -15.14 -5.50
C ALA A 261 20.11 -15.99 -4.26
N SER A 262 19.83 -17.25 -4.51
CA SER A 262 19.77 -18.30 -3.50
C SER A 262 20.66 -19.44 -3.97
N LEU A 263 21.78 -19.60 -3.30
CA LEU A 263 22.80 -20.62 -3.58
C LEU A 263 22.75 -21.66 -2.48
N TYR A 264 22.79 -22.94 -2.83
CA TYR A 264 22.86 -23.97 -1.81
C TYR A 264 23.78 -25.12 -2.20
N SER A 265 24.33 -25.76 -1.19
CA SER A 265 24.96 -27.07 -1.29
C SER A 265 24.41 -27.98 -0.21
N GLN A 266 24.21 -29.24 -0.53
CA GLN A 266 23.65 -30.22 0.39
C GLN A 266 24.42 -31.54 0.29
N ILE A 267 24.78 -32.08 1.45
CA ILE A 267 25.44 -33.38 1.61
C ILE A 267 24.47 -34.31 2.30
N ASP A 268 24.24 -35.48 1.74
CA ASP A 268 23.47 -36.59 2.31
C ASP A 268 24.44 -37.65 2.84
N PHE A 269 24.72 -37.60 4.16
CA PHE A 269 25.71 -38.48 4.80
C PHE A 269 25.31 -39.94 4.79
N GLY A 270 23.99 -40.24 4.81
CA GLY A 270 23.52 -41.61 4.77
C GLY A 270 23.80 -42.32 3.45
N LYS A 271 23.99 -41.56 2.35
CA LYS A 271 24.45 -42.13 1.07
C LYS A 271 25.95 -42.32 0.97
N ILE A 272 26.72 -41.69 1.87
CA ILE A 272 28.15 -41.91 2.01
C ILE A 272 28.41 -43.09 2.96
N TRP A 273 27.71 -43.07 4.11
CA TRP A 273 27.90 -44.07 5.16
C TRP A 273 26.52 -44.43 5.78
N LYS A 274 26.10 -45.67 5.61
CA LYS A 274 24.76 -46.17 5.97
C LYS A 274 24.34 -45.92 7.44
N PRO A 275 25.23 -45.99 8.47
CA PRO A 275 24.85 -45.63 9.83
C PRO A 275 24.34 -44.19 10.02
N LEU A 276 24.69 -43.27 9.12
CA LEU A 276 24.22 -41.90 9.13
C LEU A 276 22.96 -41.69 8.26
N GLU A 277 22.23 -42.76 7.96
CA GLU A 277 20.99 -42.69 7.19
C GLU A 277 19.99 -41.73 7.80
N GLY A 278 19.51 -40.81 7.00
CA GLY A 278 18.61 -39.74 7.41
C GLY A 278 19.29 -38.42 7.77
N LEU A 279 20.62 -38.42 7.96
CA LEU A 279 21.37 -37.20 8.27
C LEU A 279 21.83 -36.51 7.01
N SER A 280 21.49 -35.20 6.89
CA SER A 280 22.00 -34.33 5.82
C SER A 280 22.38 -32.97 6.37
N TYR A 281 23.32 -32.31 5.68
CA TYR A 281 23.74 -30.96 5.94
C TYR A 281 23.49 -30.10 4.70
N ARG A 282 22.91 -28.87 4.87
CA ARG A 282 22.70 -27.90 3.82
C ARG A 282 23.27 -26.56 4.24
N LEU A 283 24.12 -26.02 3.39
CA LEU A 283 24.58 -24.64 3.43
C LEU A 283 23.74 -23.86 2.42
N GLN A 284 23.18 -22.74 2.84
CA GLN A 284 22.44 -21.85 1.95
C GLN A 284 22.95 -20.41 2.10
N PHE A 285 23.22 -19.77 0.99
CA PHE A 285 23.66 -18.38 0.95
C PHE A 285 22.75 -17.57 0.02
N GLY A 286 22.22 -16.47 0.55
CA GLY A 286 21.27 -15.60 -0.15
C GLY A 286 21.76 -14.16 -0.20
N PRO A 287 22.59 -13.75 -1.19
CA PRO A 287 22.97 -12.35 -1.39
C PRO A 287 21.90 -11.57 -2.11
N GLU A 288 21.78 -10.28 -1.78
CA GLU A 288 20.89 -9.31 -2.45
C GLU A 288 21.62 -7.99 -2.63
N PHE A 289 21.47 -7.39 -3.82
CA PHE A 289 22.01 -6.10 -4.19
C PHE A 289 20.93 -5.23 -4.82
N GLN A 290 20.90 -3.97 -4.45
CA GLN A 290 20.08 -2.96 -5.13
C GLN A 290 20.88 -1.68 -5.30
N PHE A 291 20.87 -1.17 -6.52
CA PHE A 291 21.39 0.16 -6.86
C PHE A 291 20.23 0.99 -7.38
N TYR A 292 20.01 2.13 -6.76
CA TYR A 292 18.93 3.04 -7.10
C TYR A 292 19.50 4.43 -7.37
N THR A 293 19.04 5.05 -8.44
CA THR A 293 19.38 6.42 -8.78
C THR A 293 18.09 7.21 -9.04
N LEU A 294 17.97 8.37 -8.43
CA LEU A 294 16.94 9.36 -8.70
C LEU A 294 17.58 10.59 -9.30
N GLY A 295 17.09 11.02 -10.44
CA GLY A 295 17.40 12.30 -11.05
C GLY A 295 16.13 13.14 -11.17
N VAL A 296 16.16 14.37 -10.69
CA VAL A 296 15.09 15.36 -10.86
C VAL A 296 15.69 16.63 -11.42
N ALA A 297 15.01 17.21 -12.42
CA ALA A 297 15.34 18.52 -12.96
C ALA A 297 14.05 19.34 -13.09
N ASN A 298 14.10 20.60 -12.70
CA ASN A 298 13.00 21.55 -12.80
C ASN A 298 13.50 22.81 -13.51
N ALA A 299 12.81 23.21 -14.58
CA ALA A 299 13.12 24.45 -15.28
C ALA A 299 12.56 25.67 -14.54
N ALA A 300 13.20 26.81 -14.69
CA ALA A 300 12.86 28.07 -14.02
C ALA A 300 11.41 28.53 -14.30
N ASP A 301 10.91 28.27 -15.51
CA ASP A 301 9.56 28.68 -15.94
C ASP A 301 8.45 27.79 -15.34
N GLY A 302 8.79 26.61 -14.81
CA GLY A 302 7.86 25.68 -14.17
C GLY A 302 7.48 26.13 -12.76
N ILE A 303 6.40 25.53 -12.24
CA ILE A 303 5.90 25.79 -10.87
C ILE A 303 6.94 25.39 -9.82
N ASN A 304 7.61 24.26 -10.00
CA ASN A 304 8.63 23.79 -9.06
C ASN A 304 9.91 24.61 -9.13
N GLY A 305 10.26 25.12 -10.31
CA GLY A 305 11.43 25.96 -10.52
C GLY A 305 11.26 27.37 -9.94
N ASP A 306 10.07 27.97 -10.16
CA ASP A 306 9.67 29.27 -9.62
C ASP A 306 10.77 30.35 -9.79
N GLY A 307 11.21 30.52 -11.04
CA GLY A 307 12.24 31.47 -11.42
C GLY A 307 13.68 30.93 -11.34
N ASN A 308 13.90 29.70 -10.90
CA ASN A 308 15.24 29.11 -10.78
C ASN A 308 15.28 27.69 -11.32
N ASN A 309 16.25 27.37 -12.16
CA ASN A 309 16.49 25.97 -12.54
C ASN A 309 16.96 25.18 -11.31
N GLY A 310 16.36 24.03 -11.07
CA GLY A 310 16.68 23.16 -9.96
C GLY A 310 17.09 21.76 -10.40
N ALA A 311 18.02 21.13 -9.68
CA ALA A 311 18.40 19.75 -9.92
C ALA A 311 18.59 18.96 -8.62
N GLN A 312 18.24 17.68 -8.66
CA GLN A 312 18.53 16.70 -7.60
C GLN A 312 19.13 15.44 -8.20
N TYR A 313 20.18 14.95 -7.56
CA TYR A 313 20.73 13.63 -7.82
C TYR A 313 20.86 12.85 -6.53
N LYS A 314 20.22 11.69 -6.48
CA LYS A 314 20.28 10.78 -5.35
C LYS A 314 20.73 9.41 -5.79
N ASN A 315 21.69 8.83 -5.06
CA ASN A 315 22.18 7.48 -5.27
C ASN A 315 22.02 6.67 -3.98
N GLU A 316 21.48 5.46 -4.09
CA GLU A 316 21.33 4.53 -2.98
C GLU A 316 21.92 3.17 -3.36
N GLN A 317 22.63 2.55 -2.41
CA GLN A 317 23.15 1.20 -2.53
C GLN A 317 22.68 0.37 -1.34
N LYS A 318 22.08 -0.78 -1.62
CA LYS A 318 21.68 -1.77 -0.60
C LYS A 318 22.41 -3.06 -0.89
N ARG A 319 23.05 -3.60 0.13
CA ARG A 319 23.70 -4.90 0.14
C ARG A 319 23.19 -5.69 1.31
N ALA A 320 22.62 -6.83 1.06
CA ALA A 320 22.15 -7.72 2.11
C ALA A 320 22.60 -9.15 1.83
N TRP A 321 22.74 -9.93 2.87
CA TRP A 321 23.00 -11.35 2.72
C TRP A 321 22.43 -12.13 3.91
N THR A 322 22.11 -13.38 3.65
CA THR A 322 21.76 -14.39 4.68
C THR A 322 22.57 -15.64 4.42
N LEU A 323 23.14 -16.22 5.48
CA LEU A 323 23.83 -17.49 5.45
C LEU A 323 23.19 -18.44 6.46
N ASP A 324 22.66 -19.57 5.98
CA ASP A 324 22.03 -20.58 6.81
C ASP A 324 22.83 -21.89 6.75
N ASN A 325 23.16 -22.42 7.92
CA ASN A 325 23.67 -23.75 8.11
C ASN A 325 22.55 -24.60 8.70
N LEU A 326 22.19 -25.68 8.02
CA LEU A 326 21.06 -26.53 8.35
C LEU A 326 21.49 -27.99 8.44
N ILE A 327 21.22 -28.61 9.56
CA ILE A 327 21.42 -30.05 9.75
C ILE A 327 20.02 -30.66 9.86
N TYR A 328 19.75 -31.63 9.02
CA TYR A 328 18.49 -32.37 9.03
C TYR A 328 18.78 -33.82 9.42
N TYR A 329 17.92 -34.35 10.28
CA TYR A 329 17.86 -35.79 10.55
C TYR A 329 16.44 -36.27 10.38
N ASN A 330 16.17 -37.11 9.36
CA ASN A 330 14.86 -37.66 9.07
C ASN A 330 14.93 -39.18 9.07
N LYS A 331 14.12 -39.83 9.90
CA LYS A 331 14.11 -41.32 10.01
C LYS A 331 12.70 -41.84 10.22
N ALA A 332 12.34 -42.82 9.41
CA ALA A 332 11.14 -43.61 9.61
C ALA A 332 11.50 -44.88 10.41
N LEU A 333 10.81 -45.11 11.51
CA LEU A 333 11.00 -46.23 12.44
C LEU A 333 9.68 -46.98 12.59
N GLY A 334 9.35 -47.84 11.63
CA GLY A 334 8.03 -48.49 11.55
C GLY A 334 6.91 -47.49 11.37
N GLN A 335 6.08 -47.34 12.39
CA GLN A 335 4.93 -46.37 12.33
C GLN A 335 5.29 -44.96 12.85
N HIS A 336 6.54 -44.75 13.22
CA HIS A 336 7.03 -43.49 13.75
C HIS A 336 7.89 -42.80 12.71
N ASN A 337 7.58 -41.55 12.38
CA ASN A 337 8.41 -40.69 11.55
C ASN A 337 8.99 -39.56 12.42
N LEU A 338 10.31 -39.48 12.47
CA LEU A 338 11.05 -38.47 13.23
C LEU A 338 11.81 -37.57 12.26
N GLY A 339 11.60 -36.25 12.37
CA GLY A 339 12.38 -35.25 11.70
C GLY A 339 12.94 -34.24 12.69
N MET A 340 14.23 -33.98 12.64
CA MET A 340 14.88 -32.93 13.43
C MET A 340 15.61 -31.98 12.51
N THR A 341 15.56 -30.71 12.83
CA THR A 341 16.31 -29.65 12.14
C THR A 341 17.06 -28.83 13.18
N LEU A 342 18.36 -28.68 12.97
CA LEU A 342 19.20 -27.71 13.68
C LEU A 342 19.57 -26.63 12.66
N MET A 343 19.50 -25.38 13.05
CA MET A 343 19.84 -24.25 12.19
C MET A 343 20.69 -23.23 12.93
N GLN A 344 21.71 -22.76 12.24
CA GLN A 344 22.44 -21.55 12.57
C GLN A 344 22.29 -20.60 11.37
N SER A 345 21.87 -19.37 11.61
CA SER A 345 21.68 -18.36 10.59
C SER A 345 22.38 -17.06 10.97
N ALA A 346 22.97 -16.42 9.99
CA ALA A 346 23.51 -15.06 10.11
C ALA A 346 23.05 -14.21 8.95
N SER A 347 22.78 -12.94 9.18
CA SER A 347 22.46 -12.02 8.13
C SER A 347 22.97 -10.61 8.43
N ALA A 348 23.27 -9.87 7.37
CA ALA A 348 23.64 -8.47 7.47
C ALA A 348 22.92 -7.67 6.38
N TYR A 349 22.63 -6.44 6.71
CA TYR A 349 22.07 -5.42 5.83
C TYR A 349 22.95 -4.18 5.91
N HIS A 350 23.33 -3.65 4.76
CA HIS A 350 24.12 -2.45 4.61
C HIS A 350 23.44 -1.53 3.58
N TYR A 351 23.20 -0.31 3.96
CA TYR A 351 22.59 0.71 3.12
C TYR A 351 23.42 1.99 3.18
N GLU A 352 23.80 2.48 2.02
CA GLU A 352 24.45 3.75 1.83
C GLU A 352 23.63 4.63 0.91
N MET A 353 23.63 5.93 1.16
CA MET A 353 23.01 6.89 0.26
C MET A 353 23.77 8.20 0.19
N GLY A 354 23.69 8.85 -0.98
CA GLY A 354 24.07 10.25 -1.20
C GLY A 354 22.93 10.99 -1.88
N ASP A 355 22.60 12.19 -1.40
CA ASP A 355 21.58 13.08 -1.96
C ASP A 355 22.15 14.49 -2.11
N MET A 356 22.06 15.05 -3.30
CA MET A 356 22.50 16.40 -3.64
C MET A 356 21.34 17.15 -4.28
N ARG A 357 21.09 18.37 -3.81
CA ARG A 357 20.08 19.27 -4.37
C ARG A 357 20.65 20.66 -4.56
N ALA A 358 20.40 21.23 -5.69
CA ALA A 358 20.88 22.55 -6.03
C ALA A 358 19.83 23.35 -6.82
N THR A 359 19.93 24.67 -6.72
CA THR A 359 19.19 25.64 -7.53
C THR A 359 20.14 26.60 -8.24
N ASN A 360 19.63 27.36 -9.19
CA ASN A 360 20.43 28.21 -10.08
C ASN A 360 21.46 27.38 -10.88
N VAL A 361 21.09 26.16 -11.34
CA VAL A 361 21.88 25.45 -12.36
C VAL A 361 21.84 26.20 -13.67
N ALA A 362 22.93 26.14 -14.44
CA ALA A 362 23.09 26.96 -15.63
C ALA A 362 22.01 26.70 -16.70
N SER A 363 21.61 25.44 -16.89
CA SER A 363 20.53 25.05 -17.80
C SER A 363 19.73 23.86 -17.23
N SER A 364 18.43 23.88 -17.40
CA SER A 364 17.56 22.72 -17.11
C SER A 364 17.79 21.56 -18.08
N ASP A 365 18.35 21.80 -19.29
CA ASP A 365 18.59 20.78 -20.29
C ASP A 365 19.75 19.84 -19.91
N GLU A 366 20.63 20.30 -19.00
CA GLU A 366 21.71 19.48 -18.46
C GLU A 366 21.17 18.48 -17.38
N LEU A 367 19.92 18.59 -17.04
CA LEU A 367 19.26 17.77 -16.03
C LEU A 367 20.02 17.82 -14.68
N TRP A 368 20.34 16.65 -14.13
CA TRP A 368 21.14 16.50 -12.89
C TRP A 368 22.61 16.18 -13.14
N TYR A 369 23.08 16.24 -14.39
CA TYR A 369 24.45 15.80 -14.74
C TYR A 369 25.51 16.89 -14.49
N ASN A 370 25.10 18.14 -14.25
CA ASN A 370 26.00 19.24 -13.97
C ASN A 370 25.62 20.07 -12.73
N ILE A 371 25.28 19.39 -11.62
CA ILE A 371 24.96 20.04 -10.34
C ILE A 371 26.12 20.91 -9.85
N GLY A 372 27.37 20.58 -10.20
CA GLY A 372 28.56 21.35 -9.84
C GLY A 372 28.61 22.77 -10.39
N SER A 373 27.84 23.09 -11.45
CA SER A 373 27.70 24.43 -12.00
C SER A 373 26.66 25.32 -11.30
N ALA A 374 25.97 24.79 -10.29
CA ALA A 374 24.89 25.50 -9.61
C ALA A 374 25.37 26.72 -8.83
N GLY A 375 24.62 27.83 -8.94
CA GLY A 375 24.88 29.03 -8.14
C GLY A 375 24.54 28.85 -6.66
N THR A 376 23.68 27.90 -6.31
CA THR A 376 23.25 27.64 -4.93
C THR A 376 23.13 26.15 -4.66
N LEU A 377 23.90 25.63 -3.71
CA LEU A 377 23.76 24.26 -3.20
C LEU A 377 22.77 24.28 -2.03
N ASN A 378 21.57 23.69 -2.24
CA ASN A 378 20.50 23.71 -1.23
C ASN A 378 20.72 22.67 -0.12
N SER A 379 21.16 21.48 -0.50
CA SER A 379 21.48 20.40 0.44
C SER A 379 22.38 19.36 -0.22
N PHE A 380 23.27 18.81 0.58
CA PHE A 380 23.98 17.57 0.27
C PHE A 380 24.09 16.75 1.53
N GLY A 381 24.01 15.46 1.40
CA GLY A 381 24.06 14.59 2.55
C GLY A 381 24.40 13.16 2.17
N THR A 382 24.97 12.45 3.11
CA THR A 382 25.21 11.01 2.99
C THR A 382 24.56 10.31 4.17
N GLY A 383 24.22 9.04 3.97
CA GLY A 383 23.63 8.23 5.05
C GLY A 383 24.19 6.82 5.01
N LEU A 384 24.39 6.25 6.19
CA LEU A 384 24.79 4.85 6.39
C LEU A 384 23.83 4.19 7.37
N THR A 385 23.36 3.00 7.02
CA THR A 385 22.56 2.16 7.93
C THR A 385 23.05 0.73 7.86
N GLU A 386 23.39 0.16 8.99
CA GLU A 386 23.83 -1.23 9.10
C GLU A 386 23.02 -1.96 10.17
N THR A 387 22.55 -3.15 9.85
CA THR A 387 21.96 -4.06 10.84
C THR A 387 22.45 -5.47 10.63
N GLN A 388 22.56 -6.23 11.70
CA GLN A 388 22.99 -7.62 11.72
C GLN A 388 22.06 -8.44 12.60
N MET A 389 21.87 -9.70 12.22
CA MET A 389 21.11 -10.65 13.02
C MET A 389 21.80 -12.02 13.01
N ALA A 390 21.81 -12.66 14.15
CA ALA A 390 22.24 -14.05 14.28
C ALA A 390 21.14 -14.88 14.94
N SER A 391 20.98 -16.13 14.52
CA SER A 391 19.89 -16.98 14.99
C SER A 391 20.35 -18.43 15.15
N TYR A 392 19.76 -19.10 16.14
CA TYR A 392 19.90 -20.55 16.34
C TYR A 392 18.50 -21.14 16.48
N MET A 393 18.30 -22.35 15.97
CA MET A 393 17.01 -23.03 16.08
C MET A 393 17.20 -24.55 16.19
N ILE A 394 16.38 -25.15 17.03
CA ILE A 394 16.09 -26.58 17.04
C ILE A 394 14.60 -26.77 16.75
N ARG A 395 14.28 -27.70 15.83
CA ARG A 395 12.91 -28.08 15.51
C ARG A 395 12.79 -29.60 15.46
N LEU A 396 11.73 -30.10 16.06
CA LEU A 396 11.33 -31.50 16.07
C LEU A 396 9.98 -31.61 15.32
N ASN A 397 9.92 -32.55 14.39
CA ASN A 397 8.68 -33.01 13.76
C ASN A 397 8.52 -34.48 14.03
N TYR A 398 7.38 -34.89 14.53
CA TYR A 398 7.12 -36.30 14.85
C TYR A 398 5.74 -36.68 14.34
N SER A 399 5.60 -37.84 13.72
CA SER A 399 4.30 -38.43 13.43
C SER A 399 4.24 -39.90 13.86
N TYR A 400 3.08 -40.28 14.37
CA TYR A 400 2.77 -41.66 14.71
C TYR A 400 1.58 -42.14 13.84
N LYS A 401 1.82 -43.17 13.05
CA LYS A 401 0.87 -43.77 12.09
C LYS A 401 0.30 -42.75 11.11
N ASP A 402 0.96 -41.61 10.89
CA ASP A 402 0.46 -40.46 10.15
C ASP A 402 -0.90 -39.91 10.63
N LYS A 403 -1.33 -40.32 11.85
CA LYS A 403 -2.54 -39.89 12.52
C LYS A 403 -2.30 -38.76 13.51
N TYR A 404 -1.29 -38.91 14.36
CA TYR A 404 -0.91 -37.94 15.38
C TYR A 404 0.39 -37.26 14.98
N LEU A 405 0.35 -35.97 14.84
CA LEU A 405 1.48 -35.17 14.40
C LEU A 405 1.84 -34.16 15.49
N LEU A 406 3.11 -34.03 15.79
CA LEU A 406 3.69 -33.06 16.71
C LEU A 406 4.79 -32.28 16.01
N THR A 407 4.76 -30.99 16.15
CA THR A 407 5.87 -30.10 15.81
C THR A 407 6.21 -29.26 17.04
N ALA A 408 7.49 -29.22 17.40
CA ALA A 408 7.98 -28.35 18.46
C ALA A 408 9.25 -27.64 17.99
N SER A 409 9.42 -26.37 18.32
CA SER A 409 10.65 -25.66 18.03
C SER A 409 11.03 -24.66 19.11
N MET A 410 12.31 -24.41 19.22
CA MET A 410 12.90 -23.36 20.02
C MET A 410 13.87 -22.61 19.15
N ARG A 411 13.69 -21.28 19.07
CA ARG A 411 14.56 -20.40 18.32
C ARG A 411 15.09 -19.30 19.22
N TRP A 412 16.34 -18.91 19.01
CA TRP A 412 16.98 -17.76 19.65
C TRP A 412 17.42 -16.82 18.55
N ASP A 413 16.98 -15.55 18.62
CA ASP A 413 17.37 -14.49 17.69
C ASP A 413 18.10 -13.38 18.45
N GLY A 414 19.18 -12.89 17.86
CA GLY A 414 19.94 -11.74 18.36
C GLY A 414 20.00 -10.64 17.29
N ALA A 415 19.52 -9.44 17.61
CA ALA A 415 19.44 -8.30 16.70
C ALA A 415 20.36 -7.15 17.15
N SER A 416 21.15 -6.60 16.22
CA SER A 416 22.15 -5.57 16.51
C SER A 416 21.56 -4.23 16.94
N GLN A 417 20.34 -3.91 16.46
CA GLN A 417 19.65 -2.66 16.73
C GLN A 417 19.10 -2.52 18.15
N LEU A 418 19.05 -3.64 18.92
CA LEU A 418 18.59 -3.63 20.31
C LEU A 418 19.72 -3.32 21.28
N ALA A 419 19.37 -2.95 22.51
CA ALA A 419 20.31 -2.52 23.54
C ALA A 419 21.25 -3.66 23.98
N GLU A 420 22.40 -3.29 24.48
CA GLU A 420 23.35 -4.24 25.07
C GLU A 420 22.69 -4.99 26.22
N GLY A 421 22.91 -6.31 26.32
CA GLY A 421 22.20 -7.18 27.26
C GLY A 421 20.77 -7.58 26.86
N HIS A 422 20.13 -6.89 25.93
CA HIS A 422 18.77 -7.13 25.47
C HIS A 422 18.65 -7.59 24.00
N LYS A 423 19.79 -7.82 23.35
CA LYS A 423 19.84 -8.22 21.92
C LYS A 423 19.24 -9.59 21.64
N TRP A 424 19.34 -10.52 22.58
CA TRP A 424 18.93 -11.91 22.41
C TRP A 424 17.59 -12.20 23.09
N ALA A 425 16.74 -12.93 22.36
CA ALA A 425 15.48 -13.46 22.91
C ALA A 425 15.20 -14.87 22.39
N SER A 426 14.35 -15.59 23.11
CA SER A 426 13.93 -16.95 22.80
C SER A 426 12.47 -17.00 22.38
N PHE A 427 12.16 -17.79 21.36
CA PHE A 427 10.86 -17.93 20.73
C PHE A 427 10.44 -19.39 20.62
N PRO A 428 9.76 -19.94 21.64
CA PRO A 428 9.23 -21.29 21.61
C PRO A 428 7.99 -21.40 20.74
N SER A 429 7.79 -22.56 20.08
CA SER A 429 6.52 -22.90 19.43
C SER A 429 6.25 -24.39 19.50
N ALA A 430 4.97 -24.76 19.57
CA ALA A 430 4.50 -26.12 19.51
C ALA A 430 3.17 -26.20 18.76
N ALA A 431 2.97 -27.28 18.01
CA ALA A 431 1.69 -27.60 17.38
C ALA A 431 1.45 -29.11 17.38
N ILE A 432 0.23 -29.47 17.62
CA ILE A 432 -0.26 -30.84 17.47
C ILE A 432 -1.33 -30.88 16.38
N ALA A 433 -1.39 -31.99 15.67
CA ALA A 433 -2.48 -32.23 14.72
C ALA A 433 -2.92 -33.68 14.79
N TRP A 434 -4.24 -33.87 14.67
CA TRP A 434 -4.90 -35.16 14.70
C TRP A 434 -5.70 -35.37 13.42
N ARG A 435 -5.31 -36.40 12.67
CA ARG A 435 -6.03 -36.86 11.50
C ARG A 435 -7.15 -37.81 11.89
N MET A 436 -8.28 -37.22 12.23
CA MET A 436 -9.46 -37.95 12.68
C MET A 436 -10.00 -38.89 11.58
N ASP A 437 -9.83 -38.48 10.31
CA ASP A 437 -10.20 -39.31 9.14
C ASP A 437 -9.51 -40.67 9.07
N GLN A 438 -8.38 -40.83 9.76
CA GLN A 438 -7.62 -42.07 9.80
C GLN A 438 -8.02 -42.97 10.99
N GLU A 439 -8.93 -42.55 11.82
CA GLU A 439 -9.37 -43.34 12.97
C GLU A 439 -10.42 -44.41 12.56
N ASP A 440 -10.43 -45.52 13.29
CA ASP A 440 -11.27 -46.68 12.97
C ASP A 440 -12.77 -46.34 12.92
N PHE A 441 -13.20 -45.31 13.66
CA PHE A 441 -14.60 -44.89 13.70
C PHE A 441 -14.98 -43.93 12.55
N LEU A 442 -14.01 -43.42 11.77
CA LEU A 442 -14.27 -42.51 10.62
C LEU A 442 -13.73 -43.03 9.28
N LYS A 443 -12.73 -43.90 9.29
CA LYS A 443 -11.99 -44.32 8.06
C LYS A 443 -12.87 -45.00 7.00
N ASP A 444 -14.00 -45.58 7.40
CA ASP A 444 -14.92 -46.30 6.50
C ASP A 444 -16.05 -45.41 5.97
N ILE A 445 -16.05 -44.11 6.32
CA ILE A 445 -17.03 -43.14 5.84
C ILE A 445 -16.63 -42.69 4.43
N SER A 446 -17.32 -43.20 3.43
CA SER A 446 -16.96 -43.02 2.01
C SER A 446 -16.97 -41.59 1.49
N TRP A 447 -17.77 -40.70 2.08
CA TRP A 447 -17.85 -39.30 1.70
C TRP A 447 -16.86 -38.40 2.45
N LEU A 448 -16.21 -38.90 3.52
CA LEU A 448 -15.22 -38.19 4.31
C LEU A 448 -13.82 -38.58 3.85
N ASN A 449 -13.08 -37.64 3.24
CA ASN A 449 -11.74 -37.88 2.70
C ASN A 449 -10.65 -37.27 3.60
N GLN A 450 -10.97 -36.22 4.33
CA GLN A 450 -10.06 -35.56 5.24
C GLN A 450 -10.84 -34.90 6.37
N LEU A 451 -10.37 -35.13 7.60
CA LEU A 451 -10.78 -34.36 8.78
C LEU A 451 -9.60 -34.30 9.72
N LYS A 452 -8.99 -33.12 9.81
CA LYS A 452 -7.77 -32.91 10.59
C LYS A 452 -7.95 -31.73 11.53
N LEU A 453 -7.85 -31.99 12.82
CA LEU A 453 -7.81 -30.97 13.86
C LEU A 453 -6.37 -30.53 14.09
N ARG A 454 -6.14 -29.22 14.18
CA ARG A 454 -4.84 -28.59 14.47
C ARG A 454 -4.97 -27.69 15.69
N ILE A 455 -4.02 -27.76 16.61
CA ILE A 455 -3.91 -26.84 17.75
C ILE A 455 -2.45 -26.43 17.83
N GLY A 456 -2.19 -25.14 17.90
CA GLY A 456 -0.84 -24.62 17.94
C GLY A 456 -0.73 -23.41 18.86
N MET A 457 0.48 -23.25 19.39
CA MET A 457 0.87 -22.03 20.08
C MET A 457 2.30 -21.68 19.67
N GLY A 458 2.62 -20.40 19.65
CA GLY A 458 3.98 -19.95 19.40
C GLY A 458 4.20 -18.52 19.83
N VAL A 459 5.45 -18.23 20.11
CA VAL A 459 5.93 -16.87 20.39
C VAL A 459 6.79 -16.42 19.24
N THR A 460 6.51 -15.21 18.73
CA THR A 460 7.35 -14.52 17.74
C THR A 460 7.84 -13.21 18.32
N GLY A 461 8.98 -12.73 17.83
CA GLY A 461 9.55 -11.45 18.26
C GLY A 461 9.53 -10.42 17.15
N ASN A 462 9.54 -9.16 17.54
CA ASN A 462 9.75 -8.06 16.64
C ASN A 462 10.86 -7.16 17.18
N ALA A 463 11.82 -6.79 16.31
CA ALA A 463 12.90 -5.85 16.60
C ALA A 463 12.93 -4.74 15.53
N ALA A 464 11.78 -4.42 14.91
CA ALA A 464 11.67 -3.46 13.81
C ALA A 464 11.72 -2.02 14.32
N ILE A 465 12.89 -1.63 14.80
CA ILE A 465 13.23 -0.24 15.12
C ILE A 465 14.34 0.24 14.19
N LYS A 466 14.48 1.55 14.05
CA LYS A 466 15.60 2.14 13.29
C LYS A 466 16.94 1.67 13.88
N ALA A 467 17.91 1.41 13.00
CA ALA A 467 19.27 1.19 13.45
C ALA A 467 19.74 2.34 14.33
N TYR A 468 20.52 2.02 15.35
CA TYR A 468 21.09 2.99 16.31
C TYR A 468 20.08 3.69 17.25
N ALA A 469 18.79 3.33 17.22
CA ALA A 469 17.77 3.94 18.07
C ALA A 469 18.08 3.84 19.58
N THR A 470 18.84 2.82 20.01
CA THR A 470 19.28 2.65 21.40
C THR A 470 20.39 3.61 21.82
N LYS A 471 21.07 4.22 20.87
CA LYS A 471 22.20 5.14 21.15
C LYS A 471 21.76 6.59 21.32
N GLY A 472 20.51 6.90 20.96
CA GLY A 472 20.03 8.26 20.86
C GLY A 472 20.66 9.02 19.69
N ALA A 473 20.24 10.23 19.51
CA ALA A 473 20.78 11.13 18.49
C ALA A 473 20.84 12.55 19.02
N ILE A 474 21.79 13.32 18.52
CA ILE A 474 21.87 14.77 18.70
C ILE A 474 21.70 15.43 17.34
N THR A 475 21.14 16.61 17.33
CA THR A 475 20.95 17.42 16.12
C THR A 475 22.03 18.51 16.06
N GLY A 476 22.68 18.64 14.90
CA GLY A 476 23.57 19.77 14.64
C GLY A 476 22.76 21.04 14.42
N LEU A 477 23.15 22.11 15.09
CA LEU A 477 22.58 23.44 14.92
C LEU A 477 23.67 24.41 14.51
N TYR A 478 23.44 25.12 13.40
CA TYR A 478 24.36 26.16 12.93
C TYR A 478 23.94 27.51 13.46
N TYR A 479 24.82 28.15 14.18
CA TYR A 479 24.66 29.52 14.67
C TYR A 479 25.45 30.46 13.78
N ASN A 480 24.78 31.38 13.11
CA ASN A 480 25.43 32.44 12.32
C ASN A 480 25.70 33.65 13.20
N TRP A 481 26.97 33.96 13.40
CA TRP A 481 27.42 35.06 14.22
C TRP A 481 27.72 36.35 13.43
N GLY A 482 27.65 36.27 12.09
CA GLY A 482 27.90 37.38 11.20
C GLY A 482 27.76 36.97 9.73
N GLN A 483 28.14 37.84 8.79
CA GLN A 483 27.91 37.61 7.36
C GLN A 483 28.64 36.37 6.78
N ASN A 484 29.71 35.88 7.41
CA ASN A 484 30.48 34.74 6.95
C ASN A 484 30.97 33.83 8.10
N GLU A 485 30.45 33.98 9.30
CA GLU A 485 30.87 33.18 10.44
C GLU A 485 29.73 32.34 10.97
N SER A 486 29.89 31.06 10.96
CA SER A 486 28.95 30.10 11.56
C SER A 486 29.68 29.15 12.49
N SER A 487 29.06 28.83 13.62
CA SER A 487 29.52 27.79 14.53
C SER A 487 28.55 26.63 14.51
N LEU A 488 29.06 25.39 14.48
CA LEU A 488 28.28 24.20 14.69
C LEU A 488 28.17 23.94 16.18
N GLY A 489 26.94 23.96 16.70
CA GLY A 489 26.59 23.43 18.00
C GLY A 489 25.80 22.14 17.90
N TYR A 490 25.66 21.39 18.97
CA TYR A 490 24.85 20.19 19.06
C TYR A 490 23.80 20.36 20.14
N VAL A 491 22.55 20.05 19.77
CA VAL A 491 21.42 20.09 20.70
C VAL A 491 20.75 18.73 20.79
N PRO A 492 20.25 18.35 21.97
CA PRO A 492 19.54 17.08 22.13
C PRO A 492 18.25 17.02 21.30
N SER A 493 17.55 18.14 21.15
CA SER A 493 16.33 18.23 20.37
C SER A 493 16.17 19.61 19.77
N ASP A 494 15.86 19.69 18.49
CA ASP A 494 15.44 20.90 17.79
C ASP A 494 14.02 20.69 17.26
N PRO A 495 13.02 21.39 17.82
CA PRO A 495 11.63 21.26 17.38
C PRO A 495 11.39 21.67 15.93
N SER A 496 12.29 22.46 15.33
CA SER A 496 12.22 22.85 13.91
C SER A 496 12.65 21.73 12.96
N GLN A 497 13.35 20.73 13.47
CA GLN A 497 13.79 19.60 12.65
C GLN A 497 12.64 18.64 12.36
N LYS A 498 12.65 18.12 11.16
CA LYS A 498 11.64 17.17 10.68
C LYS A 498 11.59 15.86 11.50
N GLU A 499 12.74 15.46 12.05
CA GLU A 499 12.88 14.37 13.01
C GLU A 499 13.75 14.84 14.17
N PRO A 500 13.16 15.32 15.27
CA PRO A 500 13.94 15.78 16.43
C PRO A 500 14.72 14.64 17.07
N ALA A 501 15.83 14.97 17.71
CA ALA A 501 16.68 13.99 18.39
C ALA A 501 15.91 13.25 19.48
N LYS A 502 16.17 11.96 19.63
CA LYS A 502 15.50 11.08 20.57
C LYS A 502 16.46 10.68 21.69
N MET A 503 15.95 10.60 22.90
CA MET A 503 16.75 10.13 24.02
C MET A 503 17.13 8.66 23.86
N ALA A 504 18.37 8.34 24.16
CA ALA A 504 18.85 6.95 24.18
C ALA A 504 18.06 6.10 25.17
N ASN A 505 17.77 4.85 24.80
CA ASN A 505 17.21 3.87 25.71
C ASN A 505 18.11 2.62 25.78
N PRO A 506 18.92 2.46 26.85
CA PRO A 506 19.83 1.35 27.01
C PRO A 506 19.15 0.03 27.41
N THR A 507 17.84 0.02 27.63
CA THR A 507 17.07 -1.17 28.03
C THR A 507 16.16 -1.70 26.93
N LEU A 508 16.22 -1.11 25.73
CA LEU A 508 15.33 -1.43 24.63
C LEU A 508 15.53 -2.89 24.14
N GLY A 509 14.51 -3.70 24.29
CA GLY A 509 14.52 -5.12 23.98
C GLY A 509 13.51 -5.53 22.90
N TRP A 510 13.22 -6.82 22.85
CA TRP A 510 12.28 -7.40 21.90
C TRP A 510 10.82 -7.15 22.29
N GLU A 511 10.02 -6.79 21.32
CA GLU A 511 8.56 -6.95 21.37
C GLU A 511 8.23 -8.43 21.17
N ARG A 512 7.24 -8.96 21.90
CA ARG A 512 6.85 -10.36 21.88
C ARG A 512 5.37 -10.55 21.59
N THR A 513 5.05 -11.33 20.57
CA THR A 513 3.68 -11.74 20.27
C THR A 513 3.51 -13.23 20.52
N THR A 514 2.60 -13.55 21.42
CA THR A 514 2.15 -14.93 21.67
C THR A 514 0.86 -15.16 20.89
N GLN A 515 0.81 -16.24 20.11
CA GLN A 515 -0.36 -16.64 19.33
C GLN A 515 -0.80 -18.05 19.71
N TYR A 516 -2.10 -18.21 19.84
CA TYR A 516 -2.79 -19.50 19.93
C TYR A 516 -3.66 -19.67 18.68
N ASN A 517 -3.66 -20.86 18.11
CA ASN A 517 -4.42 -21.19 16.91
C ASN A 517 -5.11 -22.54 17.07
N VAL A 518 -6.37 -22.63 16.63
CA VAL A 518 -7.12 -23.87 16.46
C VAL A 518 -7.66 -23.90 15.05
N GLY A 519 -7.39 -24.98 14.32
CA GLY A 519 -7.81 -25.12 12.93
C GLY A 519 -8.38 -26.49 12.62
N VAL A 520 -9.28 -26.53 11.65
CA VAL A 520 -9.85 -27.78 11.11
C VAL A 520 -9.67 -27.76 9.59
N ASP A 521 -8.99 -28.76 9.05
CA ASP A 521 -8.93 -29.02 7.62
C ASP A 521 -9.93 -30.12 7.27
N TYR A 522 -10.75 -29.92 6.24
CA TYR A 522 -11.77 -30.88 5.85
C TYR A 522 -11.74 -31.16 4.34
N GLY A 523 -12.15 -32.37 3.99
CA GLY A 523 -12.32 -32.83 2.61
C GLY A 523 -13.45 -33.83 2.52
N PHE A 524 -14.41 -33.57 1.63
CA PHE A 524 -15.63 -34.36 1.46
C PHE A 524 -15.86 -34.71 -0.01
N PHE A 525 -16.61 -35.79 -0.26
CA PHE A 525 -17.11 -36.20 -1.57
C PHE A 525 -16.00 -36.38 -2.61
N ASN A 526 -14.97 -37.20 -2.28
CA ASN A 526 -13.77 -37.39 -3.10
C ASN A 526 -13.01 -36.08 -3.33
N ASN A 527 -12.87 -35.25 -2.28
CA ASN A 527 -12.24 -33.94 -2.28
C ASN A 527 -12.92 -32.93 -3.22
N ARG A 528 -14.17 -33.14 -3.60
CA ARG A 528 -14.95 -32.14 -4.34
C ARG A 528 -15.33 -30.94 -3.47
N LEU A 529 -15.33 -31.08 -2.18
CA LEU A 529 -15.49 -30.00 -1.23
C LEU A 529 -14.34 -30.09 -0.21
N THR A 530 -13.44 -29.12 -0.23
CA THR A 530 -12.30 -29.03 0.68
C THR A 530 -12.18 -27.64 1.28
N GLY A 531 -11.53 -27.53 2.40
CA GLY A 531 -11.28 -26.22 2.98
C GLY A 531 -10.65 -26.28 4.37
N SER A 532 -10.57 -25.11 4.98
CA SER A 532 -10.11 -24.95 6.35
C SER A 532 -10.89 -23.87 7.08
N ILE A 533 -10.99 -24.04 8.39
CA ILE A 533 -11.48 -23.04 9.33
C ILE A 533 -10.41 -22.89 10.38
N ASP A 534 -9.91 -21.67 10.56
CA ASP A 534 -8.89 -21.32 11.54
C ASP A 534 -9.41 -20.22 12.46
N ALA A 535 -9.27 -20.41 13.77
CA ALA A 535 -9.52 -19.38 14.77
C ALA A 535 -8.24 -19.15 15.57
N TYR A 536 -7.92 -17.89 15.80
CA TYR A 536 -6.70 -17.52 16.50
C TYR A 536 -6.90 -16.39 17.49
N LYS A 537 -6.01 -16.36 18.49
CA LYS A 537 -5.89 -15.26 19.45
C LYS A 537 -4.42 -14.88 19.57
N THR A 538 -4.13 -13.59 19.56
CA THR A 538 -2.80 -13.02 19.74
C THR A 538 -2.74 -12.15 20.98
N LYS A 539 -1.57 -12.06 21.56
CA LYS A 539 -1.24 -11.11 22.63
C LYS A 539 0.17 -10.61 22.38
N THR A 540 0.32 -9.30 22.29
CA THR A 540 1.62 -8.65 22.12
C THR A 540 1.94 -7.87 23.38
N ASP A 541 3.07 -8.18 23.96
CA ASP A 541 3.63 -7.54 25.14
C ASP A 541 4.91 -6.78 24.73
N ASP A 542 5.27 -5.75 25.51
CA ASP A 542 6.49 -4.98 25.34
C ASP A 542 6.59 -4.30 23.95
N LEU A 543 5.48 -3.68 23.49
CA LEU A 543 5.45 -3.00 22.20
C LEU A 543 6.59 -1.99 22.06
N LEU A 544 7.26 -2.02 20.92
CA LEU A 544 8.31 -1.08 20.56
C LEU A 544 7.70 0.22 20.04
N LEU A 545 7.40 1.14 20.96
CA LEU A 545 6.74 2.41 20.65
C LEU A 545 7.62 3.60 20.92
N GLU A 546 7.38 4.69 20.18
CA GLU A 546 7.90 5.99 20.50
C GLU A 546 7.03 6.63 21.59
N MET A 547 7.64 6.95 22.71
CA MET A 547 6.99 7.52 23.86
C MET A 547 7.43 8.97 24.03
N SER A 548 6.48 9.89 24.16
CA SER A 548 6.77 11.29 24.52
C SER A 548 7.30 11.36 25.94
N ILE A 549 8.31 12.18 26.15
CA ILE A 549 8.91 12.46 27.47
C ILE A 549 8.86 13.95 27.75
N PRO A 550 8.92 14.37 29.04
CA PRO A 550 8.88 15.77 29.38
C PRO A 550 10.05 16.55 28.77
N SER A 551 9.77 17.68 28.15
CA SER A 551 10.75 18.53 27.46
C SER A 551 11.88 19.05 28.36
N LEU A 552 11.72 19.02 29.67
CA LEU A 552 12.78 19.30 30.66
C LEU A 552 14.03 18.43 30.51
N THR A 553 13.88 17.22 29.89
CA THR A 553 15.00 16.32 29.59
C THR A 553 15.87 16.81 28.42
N GLY A 554 15.44 17.82 27.69
CA GLY A 554 16.06 18.28 26.44
C GLY A 554 15.69 17.43 25.23
N TYR A 555 14.87 16.38 25.39
CA TYR A 555 14.36 15.51 24.31
C TYR A 555 12.84 15.54 24.29
N VAL A 556 12.26 15.25 23.13
CA VAL A 556 10.79 15.19 22.97
C VAL A 556 10.25 13.77 23.09
N SER A 557 11.09 12.77 22.77
CA SER A 557 10.67 11.37 22.78
C SER A 557 11.83 10.38 22.99
N THR A 558 11.49 9.14 23.28
CA THR A 558 12.37 7.98 23.30
C THR A 558 11.64 6.75 22.79
N TYR A 559 12.37 5.75 22.30
CA TYR A 559 11.79 4.43 22.08
C TYR A 559 11.77 3.65 23.39
N ALA A 560 10.67 2.96 23.67
CA ALA A 560 10.54 2.13 24.86
C ALA A 560 9.70 0.87 24.58
N ASN A 561 9.93 -0.17 25.36
CA ASN A 561 9.10 -1.36 25.40
C ASN A 561 7.91 -1.09 26.33
N VAL A 562 6.81 -0.60 25.78
CA VAL A 562 5.65 -0.14 26.56
C VAL A 562 4.34 -0.51 25.87
N GLY A 563 3.33 -0.77 26.70
CA GLY A 563 1.99 -1.09 26.20
C GLY A 563 1.81 -2.55 25.82
N LYS A 564 0.55 -2.93 25.72
CA LYS A 564 0.11 -4.27 25.35
C LYS A 564 -1.09 -4.20 24.40
N THR A 565 -1.14 -5.14 23.47
CA THR A 565 -2.29 -5.32 22.59
C THR A 565 -2.70 -6.77 22.51
N SER A 566 -3.95 -7.00 22.23
CA SER A 566 -4.46 -8.33 21.91
C SER A 566 -5.25 -8.31 20.61
N GLY A 567 -5.41 -9.47 20.00
CA GLY A 567 -6.19 -9.64 18.79
C GLY A 567 -6.82 -11.02 18.73
N TYR A 568 -7.86 -11.17 17.94
CA TYR A 568 -8.45 -12.46 17.59
C TYR A 568 -9.02 -12.40 16.18
N GLY A 569 -9.12 -13.56 15.54
CA GLY A 569 -9.70 -13.64 14.22
C GLY A 569 -10.14 -15.04 13.85
N ILE A 570 -10.90 -15.09 12.75
CA ILE A 570 -11.41 -16.32 12.15
C ILE A 570 -11.16 -16.22 10.64
N ASP A 571 -10.52 -17.24 10.08
CA ASP A 571 -10.30 -17.40 8.64
C ASP A 571 -11.07 -18.65 8.16
N LEU A 572 -11.83 -18.50 7.09
CA LEU A 572 -12.54 -19.57 6.40
C LEU A 572 -12.09 -19.65 4.95
N GLN A 573 -11.77 -20.85 4.49
CA GLN A 573 -11.57 -21.15 3.08
C GLN A 573 -12.43 -22.36 2.70
N VAL A 574 -13.15 -22.23 1.59
CA VAL A 574 -13.97 -23.31 0.98
C VAL A 574 -13.59 -23.43 -0.48
N ASN A 575 -13.15 -24.59 -0.90
CA ASN A 575 -12.93 -24.93 -2.30
C ASN A 575 -13.94 -26.00 -2.69
N ALA A 576 -14.68 -25.79 -3.77
CA ALA A 576 -15.67 -26.76 -4.24
C ALA A 576 -15.58 -26.97 -5.75
N ILE A 577 -15.88 -28.19 -6.18
CA ILE A 577 -16.10 -28.55 -7.57
C ILE A 577 -17.56 -29.05 -7.67
N PRO A 578 -18.55 -28.12 -7.74
CA PRO A 578 -19.96 -28.49 -7.71
C PRO A 578 -20.36 -29.36 -8.89
N ILE A 579 -19.83 -29.05 -10.07
CA ILE A 579 -20.12 -29.77 -11.32
C ILE A 579 -18.83 -30.20 -11.99
N GLN A 580 -18.73 -31.46 -12.34
CA GLN A 580 -17.65 -32.02 -13.13
C GLN A 580 -18.19 -33.11 -14.06
N THR A 581 -18.19 -32.82 -15.35
CA THR A 581 -18.58 -33.74 -16.43
C THR A 581 -17.42 -33.86 -17.42
N LYS A 582 -17.59 -34.62 -18.48
CA LYS A 582 -16.58 -34.76 -19.52
C LYS A 582 -16.24 -33.45 -20.23
N ASP A 583 -17.25 -32.64 -20.49
CA ASP A 583 -17.11 -31.39 -21.27
C ASP A 583 -17.24 -30.13 -20.46
N PHE A 584 -17.76 -30.19 -19.22
CA PHE A 584 -17.99 -29.03 -18.36
C PHE A 584 -17.51 -29.28 -16.95
N SER A 585 -16.76 -28.30 -16.41
CA SER A 585 -16.42 -28.26 -15.00
C SER A 585 -16.64 -26.86 -14.43
N TRP A 586 -17.12 -26.81 -13.19
CA TRP A 586 -17.20 -25.60 -12.38
C TRP A 586 -16.42 -25.80 -11.11
N SER A 587 -15.40 -24.98 -10.89
CA SER A 587 -14.67 -24.87 -9.65
C SER A 587 -14.89 -23.49 -9.00
N THR A 588 -15.05 -23.47 -7.69
CA THR A 588 -15.27 -22.25 -6.93
C THR A 588 -14.46 -22.23 -5.65
N THR A 589 -13.94 -21.07 -5.27
CA THR A 589 -13.23 -20.84 -4.02
C THR A 589 -13.85 -19.63 -3.32
N LEU A 590 -14.28 -19.82 -2.08
CA LEU A 590 -14.72 -18.77 -1.18
C LEU A 590 -13.70 -18.62 -0.07
N THR A 591 -13.27 -17.38 0.18
CA THR A 591 -12.47 -17.01 1.34
C THR A 591 -13.21 -15.96 2.15
N TRP A 592 -13.16 -16.06 3.47
CA TRP A 592 -13.70 -15.09 4.38
C TRP A 592 -12.79 -14.94 5.58
N SER A 593 -12.56 -13.70 6.01
CA SER A 593 -11.67 -13.40 7.12
C SER A 593 -12.25 -12.26 7.97
N MET A 594 -12.16 -12.43 9.26
CA MET A 594 -12.49 -11.43 10.27
C MET A 594 -11.35 -11.34 11.26
N ASP A 595 -10.85 -10.15 11.53
CA ASP A 595 -9.89 -9.89 12.60
C ASP A 595 -10.29 -8.68 13.42
N ARG A 596 -9.90 -8.70 14.69
CA ARG A 596 -10.05 -7.61 15.65
C ARG A 596 -8.79 -7.47 16.45
N ASN A 597 -8.44 -6.25 16.76
CA ASN A 597 -7.39 -5.96 17.72
C ASN A 597 -7.92 -5.04 18.83
N ARG A 598 -7.17 -4.94 19.91
CA ARG A 598 -7.52 -4.11 21.05
C ARG A 598 -6.25 -3.64 21.74
N ILE A 599 -6.25 -2.41 22.23
CA ILE A 599 -5.24 -1.89 23.14
C ILE A 599 -5.60 -2.35 24.55
N ASP A 600 -4.73 -3.15 25.18
CA ASP A 600 -4.95 -3.65 26.53
C ASP A 600 -4.29 -2.77 27.59
N GLU A 601 -3.16 -2.12 27.25
CA GLU A 601 -2.40 -1.27 28.16
C GLU A 601 -1.60 -0.23 27.38
N LEU A 602 -1.56 0.99 27.88
CA LEU A 602 -0.68 2.07 27.43
C LEU A 602 0.44 2.35 28.45
N SER A 603 1.41 3.14 28.04
CA SER A 603 2.53 3.54 28.91
C SER A 603 2.07 4.27 30.18
N ASN A 604 2.74 4.03 31.30
CA ASN A 604 2.56 4.73 32.57
C ASN A 604 1.13 4.66 33.15
N GLY A 605 0.37 3.59 32.82
CA GLY A 605 -0.99 3.39 33.36
C GLY A 605 -2.03 4.37 32.81
N ARG A 606 -1.73 5.05 31.70
CA ARG A 606 -2.69 5.92 31.01
C ARG A 606 -3.84 5.05 30.44
N THR A 607 -5.04 5.61 30.44
CA THR A 607 -6.21 5.00 29.82
C THR A 607 -6.38 5.45 28.38
N GLU A 608 -5.77 6.56 27.99
CA GLU A 608 -5.88 7.13 26.65
C GLU A 608 -4.64 7.93 26.25
N ASP A 609 -4.45 8.05 24.94
CA ASP A 609 -3.54 8.97 24.27
C ASP A 609 -4.31 9.60 23.09
N VAL A 610 -4.94 10.74 23.35
CA VAL A 610 -5.80 11.43 22.38
C VAL A 610 -5.03 11.87 21.14
N ASN A 611 -3.75 12.25 21.27
CA ASN A 611 -2.92 12.69 20.17
C ASN A 611 -2.69 11.56 19.15
N ASN A 612 -2.44 10.35 19.66
CA ASN A 612 -2.25 9.16 18.84
C ASN A 612 -3.57 8.43 18.54
N LYS A 613 -4.69 8.86 19.14
CA LYS A 613 -6.00 8.22 19.06
C LYS A 613 -5.97 6.78 19.58
N TRP A 614 -5.26 6.57 20.68
CA TRP A 614 -5.15 5.28 21.36
C TRP A 614 -5.96 5.30 22.66
N PHE A 615 -6.88 4.37 22.80
CA PHE A 615 -7.77 4.23 23.94
C PHE A 615 -7.73 2.80 24.45
N VAL A 616 -7.51 2.60 25.73
CA VAL A 616 -7.51 1.26 26.33
C VAL A 616 -8.89 0.64 26.22
N GLY A 617 -8.97 -0.59 25.72
CA GLY A 617 -10.21 -1.30 25.44
C GLY A 617 -10.70 -1.17 24.01
N GLU A 618 -10.18 -0.23 23.23
CA GLU A 618 -10.59 0.05 21.87
C GLU A 618 -9.62 -0.54 20.82
N GLU A 619 -10.05 -0.59 19.57
CA GLU A 619 -9.21 -1.04 18.45
C GLU A 619 -8.08 -0.04 18.17
N ILE A 620 -6.94 -0.54 17.70
CA ILE A 620 -5.91 0.30 17.09
C ILE A 620 -6.48 0.84 15.76
N GLY A 621 -6.42 2.17 15.55
CA GLY A 621 -6.95 2.77 14.32
C GLY A 621 -8.41 3.08 14.36
N VAL A 622 -8.77 3.80 15.37
CA VAL A 622 -10.07 4.45 15.47
C VAL A 622 -9.97 5.89 14.96
N TYR A 623 -11.09 6.41 14.51
CA TYR A 623 -11.29 7.83 14.27
C TYR A 623 -11.96 8.45 15.49
N TYR A 624 -11.30 9.42 16.11
CA TYR A 624 -11.81 10.14 17.28
C TYR A 624 -11.98 11.61 16.91
N ASP A 625 -13.24 12.06 16.87
CA ASP A 625 -13.59 13.39 16.41
C ASP A 625 -15.00 13.79 16.88
N TRP A 626 -15.42 14.98 16.48
CA TRP A 626 -16.76 15.51 16.65
C TRP A 626 -17.81 14.59 16.06
N VAL A 627 -18.99 14.53 16.67
CA VAL A 627 -20.13 13.78 16.17
C VAL A 627 -21.01 14.66 15.33
N TYR A 628 -21.02 14.44 14.02
CA TYR A 628 -21.88 15.15 13.10
C TYR A 628 -23.36 14.98 13.43
N ASP A 629 -24.13 16.07 13.51
CA ASP A 629 -25.56 16.10 13.82
C ASP A 629 -26.41 16.84 12.78
N GLY A 630 -25.78 17.25 11.66
CA GLY A 630 -26.46 17.94 10.58
C GLY A 630 -25.89 19.33 10.33
N ILE A 631 -26.74 20.15 9.71
CA ILE A 631 -26.46 21.57 9.43
C ILE A 631 -27.54 22.39 10.12
N TRP A 632 -27.17 23.47 10.80
CA TRP A 632 -28.09 24.37 11.44
C TRP A 632 -29.07 24.94 10.42
N LYS A 633 -30.37 24.78 10.62
CA LYS A 633 -31.43 25.30 9.76
C LYS A 633 -31.79 26.74 10.13
N THR A 634 -32.49 27.44 9.21
CA THR A 634 -32.98 28.79 9.45
C THR A 634 -33.89 28.86 10.69
N GLU A 635 -34.75 27.88 10.91
CA GLU A 635 -35.63 27.76 12.08
C GLU A 635 -34.89 27.52 13.40
N GLU A 636 -33.63 27.02 13.35
CA GLU A 636 -32.78 26.76 14.51
C GLU A 636 -31.84 27.93 14.86
N ALA A 637 -32.04 29.14 14.30
CA ALA A 637 -31.12 30.26 14.45
C ALA A 637 -30.87 30.67 15.91
N GLU A 638 -31.91 30.66 16.74
CA GLU A 638 -31.79 30.98 18.19
C GLU A 638 -30.96 29.93 18.95
N GLU A 639 -31.16 28.67 18.62
CA GLU A 639 -30.41 27.56 19.23
C GLU A 639 -28.96 27.57 18.75
N ALA A 640 -28.72 27.74 17.45
CA ALA A 640 -27.38 27.87 16.89
C ALA A 640 -26.57 28.99 17.56
N ALA A 641 -27.23 30.12 17.88
CA ALA A 641 -26.58 31.27 18.49
C ALA A 641 -26.05 30.96 19.92
N LYS A 642 -26.65 30.03 20.65
CA LYS A 642 -26.14 29.60 21.97
C LYS A 642 -24.74 28.99 21.85
N TYR A 643 -24.48 28.25 20.79
CA TYR A 643 -23.19 27.66 20.46
C TYR A 643 -22.27 28.56 19.63
N GLY A 644 -22.60 29.85 19.49
CA GLY A 644 -21.85 30.80 18.66
C GLY A 644 -21.89 30.47 17.16
N ARG A 645 -22.94 29.77 16.70
CA ARG A 645 -23.10 29.30 15.33
C ARG A 645 -24.26 30.04 14.63
N LYS A 646 -24.34 29.83 13.30
CA LYS A 646 -25.37 30.45 12.43
C LYS A 646 -26.01 29.36 11.56
N PRO A 647 -27.25 29.60 11.06
CA PRO A 647 -27.84 28.74 10.03
C PRO A 647 -26.89 28.54 8.85
N GLY A 648 -26.89 27.31 8.31
CA GLY A 648 -25.97 26.92 7.24
C GLY A 648 -24.60 26.44 7.70
N GLN A 649 -24.25 26.54 8.98
CA GLN A 649 -23.00 25.99 9.53
C GLN A 649 -23.21 24.56 10.09
N ILE A 650 -22.10 23.83 10.26
CA ILE A 650 -22.13 22.45 10.77
C ILE A 650 -22.63 22.41 12.21
N LYS A 651 -23.53 21.48 12.47
CA LYS A 651 -24.03 21.12 13.78
C LYS A 651 -23.32 19.84 14.25
N VAL A 652 -22.77 19.87 15.47
CA VAL A 652 -22.20 18.69 16.14
C VAL A 652 -22.90 18.50 17.48
N LYS A 653 -22.85 17.28 18.00
CA LYS A 653 -23.48 16.93 19.27
C LYS A 653 -22.68 17.48 20.45
N ASP A 654 -23.38 18.13 21.35
CA ASP A 654 -22.99 18.35 22.73
C ASP A 654 -23.22 17.03 23.48
N LEU A 655 -22.14 16.34 23.85
CA LEU A 655 -22.21 14.99 24.40
C LEU A 655 -22.44 14.98 25.92
N ASN A 656 -22.03 16.03 26.63
CA ASN A 656 -22.19 16.21 28.07
C ASN A 656 -23.40 17.09 28.44
N ASN A 657 -24.04 17.77 27.44
CA ASN A 657 -25.19 18.68 27.58
C ASN A 657 -24.90 19.87 28.52
N ASP A 658 -23.75 20.51 28.33
CA ASP A 658 -23.35 21.71 29.11
C ASP A 658 -23.54 23.02 28.31
N ASP A 659 -24.19 22.97 27.14
CA ASP A 659 -24.42 24.06 26.21
C ASP A 659 -23.13 24.68 25.63
N THR A 660 -22.01 23.93 25.66
CA THR A 660 -20.71 24.32 25.12
C THR A 660 -20.15 23.20 24.27
N ILE A 661 -19.51 23.49 23.15
CA ILE A 661 -18.81 22.46 22.33
C ILE A 661 -17.31 22.61 22.53
N ASP A 662 -16.71 21.64 23.18
CA ASP A 662 -15.26 21.61 23.37
C ASP A 662 -14.62 20.26 23.03
N ALA A 663 -13.31 20.28 22.81
CA ALA A 663 -12.58 19.12 22.31
C ALA A 663 -12.34 18.02 23.36
N ASN A 664 -12.53 18.30 24.66
CA ASN A 664 -12.30 17.35 25.74
C ASN A 664 -13.51 16.44 25.95
N ASP A 665 -14.72 17.03 25.90
CA ASP A 665 -15.95 16.35 26.31
C ASP A 665 -16.84 15.95 25.14
N ASP A 666 -16.74 16.63 23.95
CA ASP A 666 -17.67 16.43 22.84
C ASP A 666 -17.08 15.64 21.66
N LYS A 667 -15.98 14.97 21.87
CA LYS A 667 -15.41 14.04 20.90
C LYS A 667 -15.59 12.60 21.36
N LYS A 668 -15.82 11.71 20.39
CA LYS A 668 -15.81 10.27 20.63
C LYS A 668 -15.29 9.50 19.41
N ILE A 669 -15.18 8.20 19.55
CA ILE A 669 -14.86 7.30 18.43
C ILE A 669 -16.04 7.32 17.46
N VAL A 670 -15.80 7.79 16.24
CA VAL A 670 -16.77 7.94 15.15
C VAL A 670 -16.60 6.90 14.05
N GLY A 671 -15.55 6.09 14.11
CA GLY A 671 -15.32 5.06 13.11
C GLY A 671 -14.07 4.23 13.35
N HIS A 672 -13.90 3.20 12.51
CA HIS A 672 -12.78 2.25 12.56
C HIS A 672 -12.11 2.15 11.20
N THR A 673 -10.79 2.07 11.19
CA THR A 673 -10.03 1.97 9.92
C THR A 673 -10.11 0.58 9.29
N ARG A 674 -10.30 -0.48 10.08
CA ARG A 674 -10.28 -1.86 9.60
C ARG A 674 -11.66 -2.39 9.22
N PRO A 675 -11.76 -3.15 8.11
CA PRO A 675 -13.00 -3.83 7.76
C PRO A 675 -13.45 -4.80 8.86
N ARG A 676 -14.76 -4.88 9.08
CA ARG A 676 -15.33 -5.88 9.98
C ARG A 676 -15.15 -7.29 9.44
N TRP A 677 -15.13 -7.46 8.13
CA TRP A 677 -14.75 -8.68 7.46
C TRP A 677 -14.28 -8.39 6.01
N THR A 678 -13.49 -9.31 5.49
CA THR A 678 -13.05 -9.32 4.09
C THR A 678 -13.43 -10.67 3.47
N GLY A 679 -13.98 -10.66 2.24
CA GLY A 679 -14.36 -11.85 1.53
C GLY A 679 -13.86 -11.85 0.09
N GLY A 680 -13.48 -13.02 -0.41
CA GLY A 680 -13.09 -13.25 -1.79
C GLY A 680 -13.87 -14.44 -2.37
N TRP A 681 -14.41 -14.27 -3.58
CA TRP A 681 -15.12 -15.34 -4.29
C TRP A 681 -14.59 -15.48 -5.71
N SER A 682 -13.87 -16.58 -5.95
CA SER A 682 -13.30 -16.93 -7.24
C SER A 682 -14.10 -18.06 -7.89
N ASN A 683 -14.39 -17.95 -9.17
CA ASN A 683 -15.07 -18.97 -9.95
C ASN A 683 -14.33 -19.22 -11.25
N THR A 684 -14.28 -20.48 -11.65
CA THR A 684 -13.76 -20.92 -12.95
C THR A 684 -14.72 -21.94 -13.57
N PHE A 685 -15.16 -21.65 -14.77
CA PHE A 685 -15.99 -22.51 -15.59
C PHE A 685 -15.17 -22.92 -16.80
N SER A 686 -15.04 -24.23 -17.01
CA SER A 686 -14.41 -24.78 -18.20
C SER A 686 -15.46 -25.53 -19.02
N TYR A 687 -15.62 -25.14 -20.26
CA TYR A 687 -16.49 -25.84 -21.22
C TYR A 687 -15.69 -26.20 -22.47
N LYS A 688 -15.39 -27.50 -22.66
CA LYS A 688 -14.48 -27.96 -23.70
C LYS A 688 -13.14 -27.18 -23.63
N ASN A 689 -12.88 -26.38 -24.63
CA ASN A 689 -11.66 -25.60 -24.79
C ASN A 689 -11.75 -24.17 -24.20
N PHE A 690 -12.95 -23.71 -23.83
CA PHE A 690 -13.17 -22.40 -23.25
C PHE A 690 -13.03 -22.43 -21.73
N GLU A 691 -12.47 -21.39 -21.18
CA GLU A 691 -12.32 -21.17 -19.76
C GLU A 691 -12.79 -19.75 -19.42
N LEU A 692 -13.82 -19.62 -18.61
CA LEU A 692 -14.30 -18.35 -18.05
C LEU A 692 -13.97 -18.31 -16.57
N SER A 693 -13.32 -17.26 -16.10
CA SER A 693 -13.10 -17.06 -14.68
C SER A 693 -13.44 -15.64 -14.26
N PHE A 694 -13.87 -15.49 -13.01
CA PHE A 694 -14.02 -14.18 -12.39
C PHE A 694 -13.72 -14.24 -10.90
N PHE A 695 -13.30 -13.09 -10.36
CA PHE A 695 -13.03 -12.89 -8.94
C PHE A 695 -13.74 -11.65 -8.40
N ILE A 696 -14.47 -11.85 -7.29
CA ILE A 696 -15.18 -10.81 -6.56
C ILE A 696 -14.49 -10.62 -5.21
N LEU A 697 -14.19 -9.38 -4.87
CA LEU A 697 -13.66 -8.96 -3.57
C LEU A 697 -14.68 -8.13 -2.82
N SER A 698 -14.84 -8.38 -1.53
CA SER A 698 -15.66 -7.58 -0.63
C SER A 698 -14.88 -7.17 0.60
N ARG A 699 -15.04 -5.93 1.02
CA ARG A 699 -14.62 -5.42 2.32
C ARG A 699 -15.77 -4.65 2.94
N TRP A 700 -16.06 -4.94 4.18
CA TRP A 700 -17.30 -4.49 4.81
C TRP A 700 -17.09 -3.93 6.20
N GLY A 701 -17.77 -2.80 6.52
CA GLY A 701 -17.83 -2.24 7.86
C GLY A 701 -16.53 -1.56 8.28
N PHE A 702 -16.02 -0.63 7.48
CA PHE A 702 -14.89 0.24 7.82
C PHE A 702 -15.19 1.68 7.44
N THR A 703 -14.49 2.61 8.05
CA THR A 703 -14.68 4.04 7.84
C THR A 703 -13.55 4.62 7.00
N VAL A 704 -13.90 5.48 6.05
CA VAL A 704 -12.95 6.24 5.24
C VAL A 704 -13.01 7.72 5.61
N PRO A 705 -11.85 8.38 5.83
CA PRO A 705 -11.79 9.76 6.27
C PRO A 705 -11.64 10.70 5.06
N GLN A 706 -12.67 11.01 4.32
CA GLN A 706 -12.57 11.99 3.22
C GLN A 706 -13.92 12.58 2.77
N GLY A 707 -14.83 12.80 3.71
CA GLY A 707 -16.09 13.47 3.42
C GLY A 707 -16.01 14.99 3.49
N ALA A 708 -15.07 15.51 4.28
CA ALA A 708 -14.92 16.95 4.52
C ALA A 708 -14.51 17.71 3.25
N VAL A 709 -15.04 18.90 3.09
CA VAL A 709 -14.74 19.83 2.00
C VAL A 709 -14.60 21.23 2.56
N THR A 710 -13.76 22.06 1.92
CA THR A 710 -13.68 23.49 2.22
C THR A 710 -14.55 24.22 1.20
N LEU A 711 -15.64 24.82 1.66
CA LEU A 711 -16.60 25.51 0.81
C LEU A 711 -16.38 27.03 0.86
N ASP A 712 -15.22 27.48 0.37
CA ASP A 712 -14.76 28.88 0.40
C ASP A 712 -15.04 29.64 -0.90
N GLY A 713 -15.56 28.96 -1.95
CA GLY A 713 -15.79 29.56 -3.25
C GLY A 713 -14.54 29.87 -4.06
N ARG A 714 -13.37 29.36 -3.65
CA ARG A 714 -12.07 29.68 -4.27
C ARG A 714 -11.58 28.58 -5.21
N TYR A 715 -11.66 27.31 -4.74
CA TYR A 715 -11.14 26.15 -5.47
C TYR A 715 -12.26 25.37 -6.14
N MET A 716 -11.89 24.56 -7.12
CA MET A 716 -12.82 23.63 -7.75
C MET A 716 -13.39 22.65 -6.74
N GLN A 717 -14.67 22.35 -6.87
CA GLN A 717 -15.36 21.40 -6.00
C GLN A 717 -15.97 20.24 -6.79
N ARG A 718 -16.07 19.10 -6.14
CA ARG A 718 -16.95 18.01 -6.57
C ARG A 718 -18.41 18.47 -6.48
N LYS A 719 -19.26 17.91 -7.32
CA LYS A 719 -20.69 18.15 -7.26
C LYS A 719 -21.24 17.62 -5.95
N ILE A 720 -21.68 18.51 -5.08
CA ILE A 720 -22.19 18.22 -3.75
C ILE A 720 -23.47 18.99 -3.48
N ASP A 721 -24.27 18.42 -2.58
CA ASP A 721 -25.50 19.00 -2.08
C ASP A 721 -25.17 19.92 -0.88
N TYR A 722 -25.07 21.25 -1.12
CA TYR A 722 -24.74 22.24 -0.10
C TYR A 722 -25.97 23.07 0.31
N TRP A 723 -25.94 23.55 1.53
CA TRP A 723 -27.01 24.27 2.17
C TRP A 723 -27.22 25.66 1.55
N VAL A 724 -28.50 25.99 1.27
CA VAL A 724 -28.93 27.32 0.75
C VAL A 724 -30.22 27.71 1.48
N ALA A 725 -30.21 28.90 2.10
CA ALA A 725 -31.34 29.45 2.84
C ALA A 725 -32.64 29.47 2.01
N GLY A 726 -33.72 28.96 2.56
CA GLY A 726 -35.05 28.95 1.96
C GLY A 726 -35.25 28.02 0.76
N THR A 727 -34.18 27.43 0.21
CA THR A 727 -34.28 26.54 -0.97
C THR A 727 -33.72 25.14 -0.75
N ASN A 728 -32.63 24.98 0.01
CA ASN A 728 -32.01 23.70 0.25
C ASN A 728 -31.52 23.56 1.70
N GLU A 729 -32.43 23.60 2.65
CA GLU A 729 -32.09 23.55 4.09
C GLU A 729 -31.87 22.14 4.66
N ASN A 730 -32.11 21.10 3.86
CA ASN A 730 -31.82 19.71 4.24
C ASN A 730 -30.56 19.16 3.57
N ALA A 731 -29.70 20.04 3.08
CA ALA A 731 -28.45 19.65 2.42
C ALA A 731 -27.52 18.87 3.35
N LYS A 732 -26.71 18.02 2.74
CA LYS A 732 -25.70 17.25 3.46
C LYS A 732 -24.48 18.07 3.88
N TYR A 733 -24.15 19.12 3.09
CA TYR A 733 -22.97 19.96 3.30
C TYR A 733 -23.37 21.37 3.73
N TYR A 734 -22.50 22.01 4.51
CA TYR A 734 -22.71 23.37 5.01
C TYR A 734 -22.76 24.44 3.90
N SER A 735 -23.23 25.64 4.23
CA SER A 735 -23.34 26.73 3.28
C SER A 735 -21.97 27.24 2.85
N PRO A 736 -21.70 27.36 1.54
CA PRO A 736 -20.46 27.95 1.05
C PRO A 736 -20.23 29.35 1.62
N GLY A 737 -18.97 29.61 2.05
CA GLY A 737 -18.57 30.89 2.61
C GLY A 737 -19.19 31.26 3.96
N SER A 738 -19.92 30.37 4.62
CA SER A 738 -20.54 30.63 5.94
C SER A 738 -19.52 30.84 7.04
N ASN A 739 -18.26 30.48 6.81
CA ASN A 739 -17.10 30.73 7.68
C ASN A 739 -16.02 31.59 6.98
N GLY A 740 -16.42 32.46 6.07
CA GLY A 740 -15.52 33.27 5.26
C GLY A 740 -14.69 32.44 4.28
N GLU A 741 -13.39 32.74 4.19
CA GLU A 741 -12.45 32.02 3.28
C GLU A 741 -11.94 30.69 3.84
N GLY A 742 -12.47 30.21 4.96
CA GLY A 742 -12.01 28.98 5.63
C GLY A 742 -13.03 27.86 5.63
N ALA A 743 -12.59 26.69 6.02
CA ALA A 743 -13.47 25.59 6.35
C ALA A 743 -14.30 25.90 7.61
N ASP A 744 -15.47 25.26 7.73
CA ASP A 744 -16.24 25.34 8.98
C ASP A 744 -15.41 24.77 10.14
N ALA A 745 -15.59 25.32 11.35
CA ALA A 745 -14.84 24.91 12.53
C ALA A 745 -14.97 23.41 12.85
N PHE A 746 -16.12 22.83 12.52
CA PHE A 746 -16.41 21.40 12.71
C PHE A 746 -16.32 20.59 11.42
N ASN A 747 -15.63 21.10 10.41
CA ASN A 747 -15.51 20.46 9.09
C ASN A 747 -15.00 18.99 9.18
N SER A 748 -14.15 18.69 10.16
CA SER A 748 -13.66 17.31 10.39
C SER A 748 -14.78 16.34 10.74
N ALA A 749 -15.88 16.77 11.36
CA ALA A 749 -17.01 15.90 11.68
C ALA A 749 -17.65 15.28 10.44
N MET A 750 -17.57 15.95 9.27
CA MET A 750 -18.10 15.46 8.00
C MET A 750 -17.15 14.48 7.30
N ASN A 751 -15.95 14.29 7.82
CA ASN A 751 -14.91 13.53 7.14
C ASN A 751 -15.17 12.03 7.04
N TYR A 752 -16.01 11.46 7.90
CA TYR A 752 -16.12 10.02 8.11
C TYR A 752 -17.33 9.43 7.39
N GLN A 753 -17.05 8.44 6.51
CA GLN A 753 -18.08 7.74 5.75
C GLN A 753 -17.83 6.24 5.71
N ASP A 754 -18.88 5.46 5.49
CA ASP A 754 -18.78 4.03 5.27
C ASP A 754 -18.00 3.74 3.99
N GLY A 755 -16.94 2.94 4.11
CA GLY A 755 -16.07 2.53 3.00
C GLY A 755 -16.43 1.17 2.39
N SER A 756 -17.50 0.53 2.83
CA SER A 756 -17.89 -0.82 2.42
C SER A 756 -18.10 -0.95 0.91
N TYR A 757 -17.62 -2.06 0.32
CA TYR A 757 -17.81 -2.34 -1.10
C TYR A 757 -17.81 -3.83 -1.43
N ILE A 758 -18.39 -4.14 -2.60
CA ILE A 758 -18.29 -5.43 -3.30
C ILE A 758 -17.88 -5.12 -4.74
N LYS A 759 -16.71 -5.60 -5.16
CA LYS A 759 -16.08 -5.25 -6.44
C LYS A 759 -15.74 -6.49 -7.26
N VAL A 760 -16.09 -6.48 -8.54
CA VAL A 760 -15.54 -7.45 -9.50
C VAL A 760 -14.12 -7.01 -9.84
N ARG A 761 -13.13 -7.82 -9.44
CA ARG A 761 -11.72 -7.51 -9.64
C ARG A 761 -11.21 -7.91 -11.01
N ASN A 762 -11.67 -9.06 -11.50
CA ASN A 762 -11.35 -9.47 -12.85
C ASN A 762 -12.43 -10.40 -13.42
N ILE A 763 -12.52 -10.40 -14.73
CA ILE A 763 -13.25 -11.39 -15.54
C ILE A 763 -12.31 -11.78 -16.67
N SER A 764 -12.06 -13.08 -16.87
CA SER A 764 -11.18 -13.60 -17.92
C SER A 764 -11.87 -14.67 -18.73
N LEU A 765 -11.75 -14.58 -20.05
CA LEU A 765 -12.21 -15.61 -20.99
C LEU A 765 -11.01 -16.09 -21.80
N GLY A 766 -10.72 -17.39 -21.76
CA GLY A 766 -9.63 -18.01 -22.47
C GLY A 766 -10.08 -19.13 -23.40
N TYR A 767 -9.31 -19.38 -24.44
CA TYR A 767 -9.45 -20.53 -25.34
C TYR A 767 -8.13 -21.29 -25.41
N ASN A 768 -8.18 -22.59 -25.09
CA ASN A 768 -7.04 -23.49 -25.16
C ASN A 768 -7.14 -24.28 -26.47
N PHE A 769 -6.20 -24.15 -27.39
CA PHE A 769 -6.16 -24.87 -28.63
C PHE A 769 -5.87 -26.36 -28.39
N THR A 770 -6.59 -27.24 -29.15
CA THR A 770 -6.35 -28.69 -29.06
C THR A 770 -5.04 -29.10 -29.74
N PRO A 771 -4.40 -30.19 -29.31
CA PRO A 771 -3.21 -30.71 -29.99
C PRO A 771 -3.40 -30.95 -31.48
N GLN A 772 -4.63 -31.33 -31.92
CA GLN A 772 -4.95 -31.50 -33.35
C GLN A 772 -4.90 -30.20 -34.13
N GLN A 773 -5.38 -29.10 -33.57
CA GLN A 773 -5.31 -27.77 -34.17
C GLN A 773 -3.84 -27.25 -34.26
N LEU A 774 -2.97 -27.73 -33.40
CA LEU A 774 -1.56 -27.27 -33.31
C LEU A 774 -0.58 -28.20 -34.05
N LYS A 775 -1.03 -29.38 -34.53
CA LYS A 775 -0.19 -30.47 -35.07
C LYS A 775 0.79 -30.02 -36.16
N ASN A 776 0.38 -29.07 -37.01
CA ASN A 776 1.19 -28.60 -38.15
C ASN A 776 2.00 -27.34 -37.83
N LEU A 777 1.90 -26.80 -36.63
CA LEU A 777 2.54 -25.52 -36.24
C LEU A 777 3.82 -25.71 -35.39
N GLY A 778 4.17 -26.94 -35.02
CA GLY A 778 5.29 -27.22 -34.14
C GLY A 778 5.09 -26.66 -32.71
N ILE A 779 3.86 -26.39 -32.32
CA ILE A 779 3.46 -25.81 -31.04
C ILE A 779 2.81 -26.91 -30.20
N ASN A 780 3.25 -27.06 -28.96
CA ASN A 780 2.72 -28.06 -28.03
C ASN A 780 1.46 -27.58 -27.32
N ASN A 781 1.40 -26.30 -26.97
CA ASN A 781 0.22 -25.66 -26.41
C ASN A 781 0.08 -24.20 -26.89
N LEU A 782 -1.15 -23.74 -27.00
CA LEU A 782 -1.49 -22.36 -27.30
C LEU A 782 -2.75 -22.00 -26.52
N LYS A 783 -2.68 -20.93 -25.72
CA LYS A 783 -3.84 -20.31 -25.06
C LYS A 783 -3.90 -18.85 -25.46
N LEU A 784 -5.06 -18.43 -25.95
CA LEU A 784 -5.42 -17.02 -26.11
C LEU A 784 -6.42 -16.66 -25.04
N TYR A 785 -6.33 -15.46 -24.49
CA TYR A 785 -7.29 -14.98 -23.49
C TYR A 785 -7.46 -13.47 -23.55
N VAL A 786 -8.62 -13.03 -23.09
CA VAL A 786 -8.94 -11.64 -22.83
C VAL A 786 -9.36 -11.51 -21.37
N GLN A 787 -9.03 -10.38 -20.75
CA GLN A 787 -9.35 -10.13 -19.34
C GLN A 787 -9.72 -8.67 -19.15
N ALA A 788 -10.79 -8.42 -18.40
CA ALA A 788 -11.14 -7.11 -17.87
C ALA A 788 -10.78 -7.06 -16.39
N MET A 789 -10.04 -6.03 -15.97
CA MET A 789 -9.65 -5.80 -14.59
C MET A 789 -10.38 -4.58 -14.03
N ASN A 790 -10.87 -4.70 -12.79
CA ASN A 790 -11.67 -3.68 -12.10
C ASN A 790 -12.85 -3.15 -12.94
N PRO A 791 -13.63 -4.00 -13.64
CA PRO A 791 -14.64 -3.53 -14.58
C PRO A 791 -15.73 -2.70 -13.90
N PHE A 792 -16.21 -3.12 -12.73
CA PHE A 792 -17.26 -2.41 -11.98
C PHE A 792 -17.36 -2.84 -10.52
N ASN A 793 -18.02 -1.98 -9.72
CA ASN A 793 -18.48 -2.31 -8.37
C ASN A 793 -19.91 -2.86 -8.45
N ILE A 794 -20.18 -3.95 -7.72
CA ILE A 794 -21.54 -4.47 -7.50
C ILE A 794 -22.24 -3.57 -6.46
N TYR A 795 -21.48 -3.17 -5.43
CA TYR A 795 -21.92 -2.29 -4.37
C TYR A 795 -20.76 -1.40 -3.91
N LYS A 796 -21.06 -0.16 -3.55
CA LYS A 796 -20.17 0.77 -2.86
C LYS A 796 -21.00 1.68 -1.95
N ALA A 797 -20.55 1.89 -0.73
CA ALA A 797 -21.18 2.81 0.22
C ALA A 797 -20.67 4.25 0.04
N CYS A 798 -19.43 4.42 -0.41
CA CYS A 798 -18.82 5.71 -0.68
C CYS A 798 -18.90 6.07 -2.17
N ASP A 799 -19.51 7.20 -2.52
CA ASP A 799 -19.73 7.59 -3.91
C ASP A 799 -18.61 8.43 -4.52
N PHE A 800 -17.72 8.99 -3.70
CA PHE A 800 -16.72 9.95 -4.18
C PHE A 800 -15.28 9.41 -4.16
N LEU A 801 -15.07 8.16 -3.70
CA LEU A 801 -13.77 7.51 -3.68
C LEU A 801 -13.86 6.07 -4.18
N ASP A 802 -12.77 5.57 -4.76
CA ASP A 802 -12.51 4.15 -4.82
C ASP A 802 -11.90 3.70 -3.48
N THR A 803 -12.75 3.16 -2.62
CA THR A 803 -12.38 2.76 -1.26
C THR A 803 -11.53 1.49 -1.21
N ASP A 804 -11.36 0.80 -2.33
CA ASP A 804 -10.43 -0.31 -2.48
C ASP A 804 -8.96 0.15 -2.41
N LEU A 805 -8.70 1.41 -2.71
CA LEU A 805 -7.37 2.03 -2.68
C LEU A 805 -7.06 2.72 -1.34
N VAL A 806 -7.94 2.62 -0.35
CA VAL A 806 -7.69 3.16 1.00
C VAL A 806 -6.62 2.33 1.70
N ASN A 807 -5.63 2.99 2.25
CA ASN A 807 -4.69 2.34 3.17
C ASN A 807 -5.36 2.19 4.54
N TYR A 808 -5.38 0.96 5.03
CA TYR A 808 -5.97 0.60 6.34
C TYR A 808 -4.98 0.74 7.50
N ASP A 809 -3.77 1.19 7.23
CA ASP A 809 -2.77 1.42 8.27
C ASP A 809 -3.00 2.77 8.95
N ASN A 810 -3.00 2.78 10.28
CA ASN A 810 -3.40 3.91 11.12
C ASN A 810 -2.58 5.18 10.94
N ASN A 811 -1.34 5.05 10.52
CA ASN A 811 -0.37 6.12 10.54
C ASN A 811 -0.21 6.81 9.18
N THR A 812 -0.81 6.30 8.14
CA THR A 812 -0.76 6.93 6.83
C THR A 812 -2.07 7.62 6.53
N LYS A 813 -2.01 8.91 6.33
CA LYS A 813 -3.13 9.74 5.83
C LYS A 813 -3.40 9.50 4.34
N THR A 814 -3.19 8.27 3.87
CA THR A 814 -3.47 7.91 2.48
C THR A 814 -4.95 7.66 2.36
N PHE A 815 -5.61 8.57 1.73
CA PHE A 815 -7.04 8.54 1.47
C PHE A 815 -7.30 7.71 0.22
N GLY A 816 -8.52 7.21 0.05
CA GLY A 816 -8.96 6.56 -1.17
C GLY A 816 -8.76 7.49 -2.37
N SER A 817 -8.63 6.92 -3.55
CA SER A 817 -8.44 7.70 -4.77
C SER A 817 -9.78 8.22 -5.30
N PRO A 818 -9.87 9.49 -5.71
CA PRO A 818 -11.03 10.00 -6.47
C PRO A 818 -11.09 9.42 -7.90
N THR A 819 -10.10 8.61 -8.27
CA THR A 819 -10.00 7.95 -9.58
C THR A 819 -9.82 6.45 -9.42
N THR A 820 -10.27 5.68 -10.41
CA THR A 820 -10.06 4.23 -10.49
C THR A 820 -9.47 3.84 -11.84
N LEU A 821 -8.62 2.83 -11.84
CA LEU A 821 -8.01 2.26 -13.03
C LEU A 821 -8.84 1.06 -13.51
N LYS A 822 -9.25 1.09 -14.78
CA LYS A 822 -9.85 -0.05 -15.47
C LYS A 822 -8.90 -0.52 -16.56
N SER A 823 -8.69 -1.83 -16.66
CA SER A 823 -7.75 -2.39 -17.63
C SER A 823 -8.41 -3.49 -18.46
N PHE A 824 -8.06 -3.53 -19.73
CA PHE A 824 -8.41 -4.61 -20.65
C PHE A 824 -7.12 -5.26 -21.15
N VAL A 825 -7.02 -6.58 -20.96
CA VAL A 825 -5.81 -7.36 -21.27
C VAL A 825 -6.13 -8.33 -22.39
N ILE A 826 -5.22 -8.40 -23.38
CA ILE A 826 -5.18 -9.46 -24.39
C ILE A 826 -3.89 -10.23 -24.15
N GLY A 827 -3.97 -11.55 -24.05
CA GLY A 827 -2.80 -12.37 -23.75
C GLY A 827 -2.71 -13.64 -24.58
N VAL A 828 -1.47 -14.06 -24.77
CA VAL A 828 -1.11 -15.30 -25.47
C VAL A 828 -0.07 -16.08 -24.66
N ASN A 829 -0.26 -17.40 -24.53
CA ASN A 829 0.73 -18.32 -24.01
C ASN A 829 1.01 -19.40 -25.05
N ILE A 830 2.28 -19.59 -25.41
CA ILE A 830 2.73 -20.56 -26.42
C ILE A 830 3.79 -21.45 -25.79
N GLY A 831 3.65 -22.77 -25.97
CA GLY A 831 4.66 -23.77 -25.61
C GLY A 831 5.13 -24.53 -26.86
N PHE A 832 6.44 -24.62 -27.01
CA PHE A 832 7.11 -25.30 -28.10
C PHE A 832 7.71 -26.63 -27.69
#